data_db8bf1531e229ead3bee91b8cc6579f7
#
_entry.id   db8bf1531e229ead3bee91b8cc6579f7
#
_cell.length_a   1.000
_cell.length_b   1.000
_cell.length_c   1.000
_cell.angle_alpha   90.00
_cell.angle_beta   90.00
_cell.angle_gamma   90.00
#
_symmetry.space_group_name_H-M   'P 1'
#
loop_
_entity.id
_entity.type
_entity.pdbx_description
1 polymer ?
#
loop_
_entity_poly.entity_id
_entity_poly.type
_entity_poly.pdbx_seq_one_letter_code
_entity_poly.pdbx_strand_id
1 'polypeptide(L)'
;MVFATGTPISNTMVELYTMQKYLQYHALEEHGLLNFDAWASTFGETVTAIELAPEGTGYRAKTRFSRFYNLPELMSMFKEVADIQTADMLKLPVPKVNPHNIVLKPSEQQKEMVAALGERAEKVRNRKVDSTVDNMLLITNDGRKLALDQRLLNPLLPDSDTSKINACVDNVFEIWQRTADQRSAQMVFCDLSTPGKSRPIEMVPNGQGGYEMVEFQNVYDDLRNKLIARGIPAEEIAYIHSANTEAQKKELFGKVRSGQVRVLIGSTQKMGAGTNVQKKLVALHHLDCPWRPSDLQQREGRIVRQGNENDEVDIYTYVTENTFDSYLYQLVEGKQKFIGQIMTSKSPVRSCEDVDEAALSYAEVKALATGNPYIKEKMDLDIQVSKLKLMKANHTSQKYRLEDNITQHYPHQIAIFKERIEGFTADMNKYAKNKPEDKEQFFMQVGGKSYTDKKEAGTAIIAMCKEIKGINASADVGEYLGFKLNVTFDSFNNKFVMNVKGAMSHPMEVGSDPLGNITRINNVLEAMPSQLEEAQMKLSNVKHQLETAKAEVDKPFPQEAELAEKLERLAELNSLLNMDEKGDDAIGMDDEAAEPEKPQETVKTVDNKRDEVADMPAKQSNLGKTAVGGKLSDRPAERTSLQEKLAAMKARVSGTPAGRDAADKTKKKEEIL
;
A
#
# COMPACT_ATOMS: atom_id res chain seq x y z
N MET A 1 -15.01 -17.54 10.06
CA MET A 1 -15.47 -16.70 8.92
C MET A 1 -14.92 -17.34 7.65
N VAL A 2 -15.70 -17.38 6.56
CA VAL A 2 -15.26 -17.95 5.27
C VAL A 2 -15.54 -16.91 4.19
N PHE A 3 -14.53 -16.62 3.38
CA PHE A 3 -14.65 -15.78 2.18
C PHE A 3 -14.52 -16.67 0.94
N ALA A 4 -15.43 -16.52 -0.01
CA ALA A 4 -15.33 -17.16 -1.31
C ALA A 4 -15.31 -16.09 -2.41
N THR A 5 -14.24 -16.06 -3.20
CA THR A 5 -14.07 -15.07 -4.27
C THR A 5 -13.27 -15.67 -5.42
N GLY A 6 -13.61 -15.27 -6.65
CA GLY A 6 -12.81 -15.59 -7.85
C GLY A 6 -11.64 -14.62 -8.07
N THR A 7 -11.62 -13.48 -7.36
CA THR A 7 -10.62 -12.42 -7.51
C THR A 7 -10.20 -11.91 -6.14
N PRO A 8 -9.37 -12.66 -5.40
CA PRO A 8 -8.94 -12.28 -4.04
C PRO A 8 -8.11 -11.00 -4.03
N ILE A 9 -7.39 -10.72 -5.11
CA ILE A 9 -6.69 -9.46 -5.35
C ILE A 9 -7.32 -8.83 -6.57
N SER A 10 -7.98 -7.70 -6.42
CA SER A 10 -8.69 -7.05 -7.52
C SER A 10 -7.83 -5.99 -8.21
N ASN A 11 -6.97 -5.28 -7.47
CA ASN A 11 -6.16 -4.19 -7.97
C ASN A 11 -4.75 -4.14 -7.36
N THR A 12 -4.62 -4.28 -6.05
CA THR A 12 -3.36 -4.11 -5.30
C THR A 12 -3.15 -5.21 -4.27
N MET A 13 -1.88 -5.55 -4.02
CA MET A 13 -1.51 -6.55 -3.00
C MET A 13 -1.88 -6.15 -1.57
N VAL A 14 -2.10 -4.87 -1.30
CA VAL A 14 -2.58 -4.37 0.01
C VAL A 14 -3.91 -5.02 0.43
N GLU A 15 -4.72 -5.45 -0.54
CA GLU A 15 -5.97 -6.16 -0.28
C GLU A 15 -5.75 -7.47 0.49
N LEU A 16 -4.59 -8.12 0.33
CA LEU A 16 -4.22 -9.31 1.11
C LEU A 16 -4.11 -9.03 2.61
N TYR A 17 -3.56 -7.88 3.00
CA TYR A 17 -3.51 -7.50 4.42
C TYR A 17 -4.90 -7.47 5.05
N THR A 18 -5.87 -6.90 4.32
CA THR A 18 -7.25 -6.87 4.80
C THR A 18 -7.81 -8.28 5.00
N MET A 19 -7.57 -9.19 4.06
CA MET A 19 -8.00 -10.58 4.20
C MET A 19 -7.29 -11.30 5.35
N GLN A 20 -5.96 -11.16 5.45
CA GLN A 20 -5.19 -11.76 6.53
C GLN A 20 -5.64 -11.25 7.90
N LYS A 21 -5.98 -9.96 8.02
CA LYS A 21 -6.47 -9.39 9.27
C LYS A 21 -7.76 -10.05 9.76
N TYR A 22 -8.64 -10.49 8.84
CA TYR A 22 -9.85 -11.23 9.20
C TYR A 22 -9.63 -12.72 9.39
N LEU A 23 -8.71 -13.33 8.64
CA LEU A 23 -8.53 -14.78 8.60
C LEU A 23 -7.38 -15.26 9.48
N GLN A 24 -6.36 -14.45 9.69
CA GLN A 24 -5.09 -14.80 10.36
C GLN A 24 -4.73 -13.81 11.48
N TYR A 25 -5.71 -13.27 12.20
CA TYR A 25 -5.48 -12.25 13.23
C TYR A 25 -4.39 -12.64 14.23
N HIS A 26 -4.48 -13.85 14.79
CA HIS A 26 -3.52 -14.35 15.79
C HIS A 26 -2.13 -14.59 15.19
N ALA A 27 -2.03 -15.15 13.98
CA ALA A 27 -0.76 -15.34 13.32
C ALA A 27 -0.06 -13.99 13.02
N LEU A 28 -0.82 -12.97 12.59
CA LEU A 28 -0.29 -11.62 12.42
C LEU A 28 0.19 -11.01 13.74
N GLU A 29 -0.54 -11.26 14.84
CA GLU A 29 -0.18 -10.79 16.18
C GLU A 29 1.11 -11.45 16.68
N GLU A 30 1.23 -12.78 16.56
CA GLU A 30 2.41 -13.55 16.93
C GLU A 30 3.67 -13.12 16.18
N HIS A 31 3.54 -12.75 14.90
CA HIS A 31 4.64 -12.27 14.08
C HIS A 31 4.88 -10.75 14.18
N GLY A 32 4.12 -10.04 15.01
CA GLY A 32 4.22 -8.58 15.15
C GLY A 32 3.72 -7.79 13.93
N LEU A 33 2.93 -8.40 13.06
CA LEU A 33 2.44 -7.86 11.79
C LEU A 33 0.98 -7.37 11.86
N LEU A 34 0.40 -7.30 13.06
CA LEU A 34 -1.02 -6.93 13.24
C LEU A 34 -1.32 -5.50 12.81
N ASN A 35 -0.36 -4.60 12.95
CA ASN A 35 -0.49 -3.22 12.50
C ASN A 35 -0.10 -3.12 11.02
N PHE A 36 -0.88 -2.34 10.26
CA PHE A 36 -0.63 -2.15 8.83
C PHE A 36 0.79 -1.67 8.53
N ASP A 37 1.32 -0.72 9.31
CA ASP A 37 2.67 -0.19 9.10
C ASP A 37 3.76 -1.26 9.30
N ALA A 38 3.58 -2.17 10.27
CA ALA A 38 4.50 -3.29 10.50
C ALA A 38 4.45 -4.31 9.35
N TRP A 39 3.25 -4.69 8.92
CA TRP A 39 3.04 -5.55 7.76
C TRP A 39 3.61 -4.92 6.49
N ALA A 40 3.31 -3.65 6.29
CA ALA A 40 3.74 -2.86 5.17
C ALA A 40 5.27 -2.75 5.07
N SER A 41 5.95 -2.51 6.18
CA SER A 41 7.42 -2.42 6.23
C SER A 41 8.11 -3.77 6.02
N THR A 42 7.41 -4.88 6.30
CA THR A 42 7.94 -6.24 6.12
C THR A 42 7.78 -6.73 4.69
N PHE A 43 6.66 -6.41 4.05
CA PHE A 43 6.29 -6.94 2.73
C PHE A 43 6.28 -5.90 1.62
N GLY A 44 6.47 -4.61 1.93
CA GLY A 44 6.37 -3.57 0.93
C GLY A 44 7.33 -2.40 1.12
N GLU A 45 7.65 -1.76 0.01
CA GLU A 45 8.32 -0.47 -0.02
C GLU A 45 7.27 0.62 -0.29
N THR A 46 7.29 1.65 0.52
CA THR A 46 6.40 2.78 0.35
C THR A 46 7.14 3.96 -0.26
N VAL A 47 6.53 4.58 -1.26
CA VAL A 47 7.00 5.82 -1.86
C VAL A 47 5.99 6.92 -1.56
N THR A 48 6.48 8.04 -1.06
CA THR A 48 5.64 9.22 -0.86
C THR A 48 5.64 10.05 -2.14
N ALA A 49 4.52 10.03 -2.84
CA ALA A 49 4.28 10.87 -4.01
C ALA A 49 3.43 12.09 -3.64
N ILE A 50 3.66 13.20 -4.32
CA ILE A 50 2.80 14.39 -4.19
C ILE A 50 1.64 14.22 -5.17
N GLU A 51 0.44 14.05 -4.63
CA GLU A 51 -0.78 13.85 -5.40
C GLU A 51 -1.77 14.99 -5.20
N LEU A 52 -2.67 15.12 -6.16
CA LEU A 52 -3.81 16.01 -5.99
C LEU A 52 -4.69 15.53 -4.83
N ALA A 53 -5.11 16.43 -3.96
CA ALA A 53 -6.05 16.10 -2.90
C ALA A 53 -7.40 15.67 -3.51
N PRO A 54 -8.14 14.71 -2.90
CA PRO A 54 -9.42 14.23 -3.42
C PRO A 54 -10.45 15.33 -3.60
N GLU A 55 -10.31 16.40 -2.82
CA GLU A 55 -11.17 17.57 -2.86
C GLU A 55 -10.88 18.47 -4.08
N GLY A 56 -9.88 18.14 -4.91
CA GLY A 56 -9.49 18.92 -6.07
C GLY A 56 -8.72 20.20 -5.74
N THR A 57 -8.48 20.50 -4.47
CA THR A 57 -7.81 21.72 -4.01
C THR A 57 -6.47 21.39 -3.38
N GLY A 58 -5.38 21.73 -4.08
CA GLY A 58 -4.01 21.59 -3.57
C GLY A 58 -3.40 20.18 -3.73
N TYR A 59 -2.13 20.09 -3.32
CA TYR A 59 -1.35 18.85 -3.39
C TYR A 59 -1.16 18.28 -1.98
N ARG A 60 -1.30 16.98 -1.83
CA ARG A 60 -0.97 16.25 -0.61
C ARG A 60 0.14 15.23 -0.85
N ALA A 61 0.98 15.03 0.14
CA ALA A 61 1.88 13.89 0.16
C ALA A 61 1.06 12.63 0.48
N LYS A 62 1.03 11.67 -0.43
CA LYS A 62 0.42 10.35 -0.21
C LYS A 62 1.47 9.28 -0.31
N THR A 63 1.58 8.50 0.74
CA THR A 63 2.45 7.33 0.78
C THR A 63 1.71 6.16 0.16
N ARG A 64 2.28 5.58 -0.89
CA ARG A 64 1.76 4.39 -1.57
C ARG A 64 2.78 3.28 -1.56
N PHE A 65 2.31 2.05 -1.68
CA PHE A 65 3.17 0.93 -1.98
C PHE A 65 3.67 1.03 -3.43
N SER A 66 4.97 0.94 -3.60
CA SER A 66 5.60 0.89 -4.92
C SER A 66 6.10 -0.49 -5.27
N ARG A 67 6.44 -1.29 -4.26
CA ARG A 67 6.99 -2.63 -4.40
C ARG A 67 6.55 -3.54 -3.27
N PHE A 68 6.43 -4.82 -3.59
CA PHE A 68 6.30 -5.88 -2.60
C PHE A 68 7.57 -6.72 -2.55
N TYR A 69 7.96 -7.08 -1.32
CA TYR A 69 9.08 -7.97 -1.01
C TYR A 69 8.61 -9.19 -0.24
N ASN A 70 9.51 -10.16 -0.06
CA ASN A 70 9.22 -11.35 0.74
C ASN A 70 7.90 -12.01 0.33
N LEU A 71 7.61 -11.99 -0.98
CA LEU A 71 6.38 -12.56 -1.53
C LEU A 71 6.20 -14.05 -1.23
N PRO A 72 7.26 -14.90 -1.28
CA PRO A 72 7.14 -16.32 -0.91
C PRO A 72 6.67 -16.48 0.54
N GLU A 73 7.20 -15.68 1.45
CA GLU A 73 6.85 -15.69 2.88
C GLU A 73 5.40 -15.23 3.09
N LEU A 74 5.02 -14.12 2.44
CA LEU A 74 3.65 -13.60 2.47
C LEU A 74 2.64 -14.63 1.95
N MET A 75 2.95 -15.28 0.82
CA MET A 75 2.08 -16.29 0.22
C MET A 75 2.05 -17.59 1.02
N SER A 76 3.16 -17.98 1.65
CA SER A 76 3.19 -19.12 2.56
C SER A 76 2.23 -18.90 3.74
N MET A 77 2.30 -17.73 4.37
CA MET A 77 1.37 -17.37 5.45
C MET A 77 -0.08 -17.37 4.96
N PHE A 78 -0.37 -16.77 3.80
CA PHE A 78 -1.74 -16.69 3.28
C PHE A 78 -2.32 -18.06 2.96
N LYS A 79 -1.51 -18.98 2.43
CA LYS A 79 -1.94 -20.35 2.09
C LYS A 79 -2.31 -21.23 3.29
N GLU A 80 -1.89 -20.86 4.50
CA GLU A 80 -2.32 -21.58 5.71
C GLU A 80 -3.83 -21.51 5.93
N VAL A 81 -4.46 -20.42 5.45
CA VAL A 81 -5.90 -20.14 5.64
C VAL A 81 -6.68 -20.03 4.33
N ALA A 82 -6.01 -20.13 3.19
CA ALA A 82 -6.61 -19.97 1.86
C ALA A 82 -6.42 -21.24 1.01
N ASP A 83 -7.53 -21.79 0.53
CA ASP A 83 -7.54 -22.78 -0.55
C ASP A 83 -7.60 -22.07 -1.89
N ILE A 84 -6.51 -22.12 -2.66
CA ILE A 84 -6.38 -21.41 -3.94
C ILE A 84 -6.46 -22.42 -5.07
N GLN A 85 -7.57 -22.36 -5.81
CA GLN A 85 -7.82 -23.21 -6.98
C GLN A 85 -7.88 -22.37 -8.25
N THR A 86 -6.94 -22.57 -9.17
CA THR A 86 -6.97 -21.91 -10.47
C THR A 86 -7.81 -22.69 -11.49
N ALA A 87 -8.25 -22.01 -12.55
CA ALA A 87 -9.03 -22.65 -13.61
C ALA A 87 -8.33 -23.87 -14.21
N ASP A 88 -6.99 -23.83 -14.37
CA ASP A 88 -6.18 -24.94 -14.86
C ASP A 88 -6.21 -26.19 -13.93
N MET A 89 -6.28 -25.94 -12.61
CA MET A 89 -6.34 -27.02 -11.62
C MET A 89 -7.71 -27.70 -11.60
N LEU A 90 -8.76 -26.92 -11.81
CA LEU A 90 -10.15 -27.38 -11.70
C LEU A 90 -10.63 -28.17 -12.91
N LYS A 91 -9.97 -28.03 -14.08
CA LYS A 91 -10.37 -28.69 -15.35
C LYS A 91 -11.87 -28.60 -15.66
N LEU A 92 -12.43 -27.42 -15.45
CA LEU A 92 -13.86 -27.18 -15.64
C LEU A 92 -14.25 -27.32 -17.12
N PRO A 93 -15.44 -27.89 -17.43
CA PRO A 93 -15.98 -27.93 -18.79
C PRO A 93 -16.42 -26.53 -19.22
N VAL A 94 -15.47 -25.74 -19.71
CA VAL A 94 -15.69 -24.38 -20.23
C VAL A 94 -15.27 -24.33 -21.70
N PRO A 95 -15.84 -23.42 -22.52
CA PRO A 95 -15.48 -23.30 -23.91
C PRO A 95 -14.02 -22.87 -24.08
N LYS A 96 -13.40 -23.28 -25.17
CA LYS A 96 -12.10 -22.80 -25.60
C LYS A 96 -12.19 -21.36 -26.07
N VAL A 97 -11.25 -20.53 -25.66
CA VAL A 97 -11.22 -19.11 -26.04
C VAL A 97 -10.36 -18.89 -27.27
N ASN A 98 -10.90 -18.15 -28.25
CA ASN A 98 -10.21 -17.64 -29.41
C ASN A 98 -10.07 -16.10 -29.22
N PRO A 99 -8.88 -15.58 -28.85
CA PRO A 99 -8.69 -14.14 -28.65
C PRO A 99 -8.46 -13.45 -30.01
N HIS A 100 -9.12 -12.31 -30.22
CA HIS A 100 -8.99 -11.45 -31.39
C HIS A 100 -8.60 -10.02 -30.96
N ASN A 101 -7.36 -9.63 -31.21
CA ASN A 101 -6.90 -8.27 -30.96
C ASN A 101 -7.06 -7.43 -32.22
N ILE A 102 -8.04 -6.53 -32.23
CA ILE A 102 -8.36 -5.64 -33.36
C ILE A 102 -7.63 -4.32 -33.10
N VAL A 103 -6.53 -4.15 -33.80
CA VAL A 103 -5.68 -2.96 -33.69
C VAL A 103 -6.04 -1.98 -34.82
N LEU A 104 -6.43 -0.77 -34.44
CA LEU A 104 -6.95 0.27 -35.35
C LEU A 104 -6.03 1.48 -35.36
N LYS A 105 -5.91 2.12 -36.52
CA LYS A 105 -5.13 3.35 -36.64
C LYS A 105 -5.96 4.56 -36.18
N PRO A 106 -5.37 5.48 -35.40
CA PRO A 106 -6.06 6.70 -35.02
C PRO A 106 -6.34 7.60 -36.23
N SER A 107 -7.46 8.34 -36.19
CA SER A 107 -7.73 9.41 -37.15
C SER A 107 -6.73 10.55 -36.99
N GLU A 108 -6.61 11.44 -37.96
CA GLU A 108 -5.77 12.65 -37.82
C GLU A 108 -6.25 13.53 -36.66
N GLN A 109 -7.56 13.69 -36.52
CA GLN A 109 -8.15 14.43 -35.40
C GLN A 109 -7.79 13.79 -34.03
N GLN A 110 -7.82 12.45 -33.93
CA GLN A 110 -7.39 11.77 -32.71
C GLN A 110 -5.91 12.05 -32.39
N LYS A 111 -5.03 12.03 -33.40
CA LYS A 111 -3.61 12.35 -33.18
C LYS A 111 -3.41 13.78 -32.68
N GLU A 112 -4.05 14.77 -33.30
CA GLU A 112 -4.01 16.17 -32.87
C GLU A 112 -4.52 16.33 -31.43
N MET A 113 -5.62 15.65 -31.10
CA MET A 113 -6.19 15.72 -29.75
C MET A 113 -5.30 15.01 -28.70
N VAL A 114 -4.61 13.92 -29.05
CA VAL A 114 -3.62 13.28 -28.17
C VAL A 114 -2.45 14.25 -27.91
N ALA A 115 -1.97 14.94 -28.95
CA ALA A 115 -0.93 15.97 -28.79
C ALA A 115 -1.40 17.10 -27.85
N ALA A 116 -2.64 17.61 -28.02
CA ALA A 116 -3.22 18.62 -27.15
C ALA A 116 -3.36 18.14 -25.68
N LEU A 117 -3.62 16.86 -25.43
CA LEU A 117 -3.57 16.29 -24.08
C LEU A 117 -2.15 16.34 -23.49
N GLY A 118 -1.11 16.13 -24.32
CA GLY A 118 0.28 16.32 -23.92
C GLY A 118 0.60 17.75 -23.46
N GLU A 119 0.14 18.76 -24.22
CA GLU A 119 0.29 20.17 -23.82
C GLU A 119 -0.44 20.50 -22.53
N ARG A 120 -1.66 19.97 -22.33
CA ARG A 120 -2.41 20.11 -21.10
C ARG A 120 -1.64 19.52 -19.91
N ALA A 121 -1.09 18.32 -20.07
CA ALA A 121 -0.28 17.66 -19.05
C ALA A 121 0.98 18.47 -18.68
N GLU A 122 1.60 19.14 -19.67
CA GLU A 122 2.72 20.04 -19.43
C GLU A 122 2.32 21.28 -18.62
N LYS A 123 1.17 21.89 -18.92
CA LYS A 123 0.64 23.04 -18.17
C LYS A 123 0.35 22.64 -16.70
N VAL A 124 -0.21 21.45 -16.48
CA VAL A 124 -0.46 20.90 -15.12
C VAL A 124 0.86 20.67 -14.39
N ARG A 125 1.85 20.04 -15.02
CA ARG A 125 3.18 19.81 -14.44
C ARG A 125 3.85 21.11 -14.03
N ASN A 126 3.81 22.11 -14.89
CA ASN A 126 4.42 23.42 -14.66
C ASN A 126 3.59 24.32 -13.72
N ARG A 127 2.51 23.80 -13.13
CA ARG A 127 1.58 24.55 -12.25
C ARG A 127 1.04 25.85 -12.88
N LYS A 128 0.85 25.84 -14.21
CA LYS A 128 0.29 26.99 -14.95
C LYS A 128 -1.23 27.00 -14.97
N VAL A 129 -1.86 25.91 -14.48
CA VAL A 129 -3.33 25.74 -14.42
C VAL A 129 -3.70 25.30 -13.02
N ASP A 130 -4.82 25.82 -12.50
CA ASP A 130 -5.37 25.39 -11.23
C ASP A 130 -5.84 23.93 -11.31
N SER A 131 -5.55 23.15 -10.29
CA SER A 131 -5.86 21.71 -10.23
C SER A 131 -7.37 21.41 -10.24
N THR A 132 -8.20 22.40 -9.92
CA THR A 132 -9.67 22.29 -10.02
C THR A 132 -10.16 22.47 -11.46
N VAL A 133 -9.38 23.15 -12.31
CA VAL A 133 -9.70 23.38 -13.72
C VAL A 133 -9.20 22.23 -14.58
N ASP A 134 -7.94 21.79 -14.37
CA ASP A 134 -7.35 20.65 -15.08
C ASP A 134 -6.34 19.92 -14.21
N ASN A 135 -6.26 18.58 -14.38
CA ASN A 135 -5.37 17.71 -13.63
C ASN A 135 -5.12 16.40 -14.39
N MET A 136 -4.11 15.63 -13.96
CA MET A 136 -3.73 14.39 -14.64
C MET A 136 -4.86 13.35 -14.70
N LEU A 137 -5.78 13.34 -13.72
CA LEU A 137 -6.92 12.43 -13.72
C LEU A 137 -7.93 12.79 -14.82
N LEU A 138 -8.25 14.09 -14.98
CA LEU A 138 -9.11 14.57 -16.06
C LEU A 138 -8.48 14.28 -17.42
N ILE A 139 -7.20 14.60 -17.60
CA ILE A 139 -6.45 14.34 -18.84
C ILE A 139 -6.47 12.85 -19.18
N THR A 140 -6.23 11.99 -18.20
CA THR A 140 -6.28 10.54 -18.40
C THR A 140 -7.67 10.06 -18.80
N ASN A 141 -8.72 10.59 -18.14
CA ASN A 141 -10.10 10.25 -18.48
C ASN A 141 -10.49 10.73 -19.87
N ASP A 142 -10.08 11.94 -20.25
CA ASP A 142 -10.29 12.47 -21.60
C ASP A 142 -9.51 11.63 -22.64
N GLY A 143 -8.27 11.24 -22.35
CA GLY A 143 -7.50 10.36 -23.21
C GLY A 143 -8.15 8.99 -23.43
N ARG A 144 -8.76 8.41 -22.39
CA ARG A 144 -9.54 7.17 -22.51
C ARG A 144 -10.79 7.34 -23.38
N LYS A 145 -11.52 8.45 -23.21
CA LYS A 145 -12.68 8.77 -24.06
C LYS A 145 -12.26 8.97 -25.51
N LEU A 146 -11.16 9.70 -25.73
CA LEU A 146 -10.59 9.93 -27.05
C LEU A 146 -10.20 8.62 -27.75
N ALA A 147 -9.59 7.70 -27.02
CA ALA A 147 -9.21 6.39 -27.53
C ALA A 147 -10.43 5.52 -27.88
N LEU A 148 -11.56 5.70 -27.19
CA LEU A 148 -12.82 5.03 -27.52
C LEU A 148 -13.48 5.64 -28.74
N ASP A 149 -13.74 6.96 -28.69
CA ASP A 149 -14.31 7.73 -29.80
C ASP A 149 -14.04 9.24 -29.64
N GLN A 150 -13.50 9.88 -30.67
CA GLN A 150 -13.18 11.31 -30.65
C GLN A 150 -14.41 12.20 -30.37
N ARG A 151 -15.62 11.75 -30.76
CA ARG A 151 -16.89 12.44 -30.56
C ARG A 151 -17.31 12.51 -29.09
N LEU A 152 -16.71 11.73 -28.20
CA LEU A 152 -16.93 11.84 -26.75
C LEU A 152 -16.33 13.10 -26.14
N LEU A 153 -15.30 13.68 -26.77
CA LEU A 153 -14.70 14.94 -26.38
C LEU A 153 -15.26 16.13 -27.20
N ASN A 154 -15.44 15.94 -28.50
CA ASN A 154 -16.04 16.92 -29.36
C ASN A 154 -17.10 16.28 -30.26
N PRO A 155 -18.39 16.39 -29.90
CA PRO A 155 -19.50 15.76 -30.62
C PRO A 155 -19.69 16.21 -32.07
N LEU A 156 -19.06 17.32 -32.47
CA LEU A 156 -19.11 17.87 -33.84
C LEU A 156 -18.13 17.21 -34.80
N LEU A 157 -17.19 16.38 -34.29
CA LEU A 157 -16.25 15.68 -35.12
C LEU A 157 -16.98 14.58 -35.94
N PRO A 158 -16.50 14.30 -37.18
CA PRO A 158 -17.09 13.25 -37.98
C PRO A 158 -16.86 11.86 -37.38
N ASP A 159 -17.72 10.93 -37.74
CA ASP A 159 -17.47 9.50 -37.50
C ASP A 159 -16.24 9.07 -38.31
N SER A 160 -15.35 8.34 -37.64
CA SER A 160 -14.15 7.83 -38.32
C SER A 160 -14.40 6.41 -38.80
N ASP A 161 -14.15 6.16 -40.10
CA ASP A 161 -14.28 4.80 -40.69
C ASP A 161 -13.41 3.77 -39.96
N THR A 162 -12.29 4.21 -39.37
CA THR A 162 -11.38 3.36 -38.60
C THR A 162 -11.70 3.35 -37.09
N SER A 163 -12.90 3.79 -36.69
CA SER A 163 -13.26 3.80 -35.28
C SER A 163 -13.48 2.40 -34.70
N LYS A 164 -13.21 2.24 -33.39
CA LYS A 164 -13.50 0.98 -32.68
C LYS A 164 -14.98 0.59 -32.78
N ILE A 165 -15.85 1.59 -32.82
CA ILE A 165 -17.29 1.36 -32.92
C ILE A 165 -17.62 0.72 -34.27
N ASN A 166 -17.09 1.24 -35.38
CA ASN A 166 -17.34 0.69 -36.69
C ASN A 166 -16.76 -0.72 -36.86
N ALA A 167 -15.54 -0.97 -36.36
CA ALA A 167 -14.96 -2.31 -36.34
C ALA A 167 -15.78 -3.30 -35.47
N CYS A 168 -16.34 -2.84 -34.37
CA CYS A 168 -17.21 -3.64 -33.53
C CYS A 168 -18.53 -3.94 -34.22
N VAL A 169 -19.12 -2.97 -34.93
CA VAL A 169 -20.35 -3.16 -35.74
C VAL A 169 -20.13 -4.25 -36.77
N ASP A 170 -19.02 -4.21 -37.48
CA ASP A 170 -18.67 -5.19 -38.52
C ASP A 170 -18.56 -6.60 -37.93
N ASN A 171 -17.79 -6.77 -36.87
CA ASN A 171 -17.62 -8.08 -36.21
C ASN A 171 -18.92 -8.60 -35.58
N VAL A 172 -19.69 -7.75 -34.89
CA VAL A 172 -20.98 -8.14 -34.30
C VAL A 172 -21.96 -8.58 -35.41
N PHE A 173 -22.01 -7.85 -36.53
CA PHE A 173 -22.90 -8.17 -37.66
C PHE A 173 -22.50 -9.49 -38.32
N GLU A 174 -21.21 -9.70 -38.59
CA GLU A 174 -20.70 -10.95 -39.18
C GLU A 174 -21.07 -12.16 -38.33
N ILE A 175 -20.82 -12.07 -36.97
CA ILE A 175 -21.15 -13.15 -36.06
C ILE A 175 -22.65 -13.36 -35.97
N TRP A 176 -23.45 -12.28 -35.97
CA TRP A 176 -24.88 -12.36 -35.97
C TRP A 176 -25.42 -13.12 -37.20
N GLN A 177 -24.87 -12.86 -38.40
CA GLN A 177 -25.21 -13.60 -39.63
C GLN A 177 -24.75 -15.05 -39.56
N ARG A 178 -23.48 -15.30 -39.20
CA ARG A 178 -22.88 -16.64 -39.12
C ARG A 178 -23.60 -17.57 -38.15
N THR A 179 -24.17 -17.02 -37.12
CA THR A 179 -24.87 -17.80 -36.05
C THR A 179 -26.38 -17.64 -36.06
N ALA A 180 -26.96 -17.35 -37.26
CA ALA A 180 -28.42 -17.12 -37.39
C ALA A 180 -29.25 -18.36 -36.99
N ASP A 181 -28.80 -19.54 -37.40
CA ASP A 181 -29.52 -20.80 -37.12
C ASP A 181 -29.54 -21.17 -35.64
N GLN A 182 -28.44 -20.96 -34.92
CA GLN A 182 -28.31 -21.22 -33.49
C GLN A 182 -28.91 -20.10 -32.65
N ARG A 183 -29.15 -18.92 -33.25
CA ARG A 183 -29.55 -17.69 -32.55
C ARG A 183 -28.61 -17.38 -31.39
N SER A 184 -27.30 -17.49 -31.64
CA SER A 184 -26.26 -17.21 -30.64
C SER A 184 -26.29 -15.75 -30.22
N ALA A 185 -25.88 -15.49 -29.00
CA ALA A 185 -25.84 -14.16 -28.40
C ALA A 185 -24.41 -13.65 -28.28
N GLN A 186 -24.26 -12.33 -28.23
CA GLN A 186 -23.00 -11.61 -28.05
C GLN A 186 -23.12 -10.58 -26.96
N MET A 187 -22.02 -10.29 -26.25
CA MET A 187 -21.95 -9.23 -25.25
C MET A 187 -20.95 -8.16 -25.66
N VAL A 188 -21.35 -6.88 -25.55
CA VAL A 188 -20.49 -5.74 -25.78
C VAL A 188 -20.30 -4.96 -24.48
N PHE A 189 -19.08 -4.83 -24.02
CA PHE A 189 -18.73 -4.06 -22.83
C PHE A 189 -18.19 -2.69 -23.18
N CYS A 190 -18.80 -1.65 -22.58
CA CYS A 190 -18.36 -0.27 -22.66
C CYS A 190 -18.70 0.45 -21.36
N ASP A 191 -17.69 0.96 -20.64
CA ASP A 191 -17.85 1.65 -19.36
C ASP A 191 -17.83 3.18 -19.50
N LEU A 192 -17.13 3.69 -20.52
CA LEU A 192 -16.86 5.13 -20.66
C LEU A 192 -18.01 5.97 -21.21
N SER A 193 -18.99 5.35 -21.84
CA SER A 193 -20.11 6.05 -22.47
C SER A 193 -21.42 5.30 -22.26
N THR A 194 -21.84 5.19 -20.99
CA THR A 194 -23.11 4.53 -20.64
C THR A 194 -24.31 5.42 -21.01
N PRO A 195 -25.47 4.83 -21.40
CA PRO A 195 -26.66 5.62 -21.74
C PRO A 195 -27.13 6.40 -20.51
N GLY A 196 -27.17 7.72 -20.64
CA GLY A 196 -27.70 8.64 -19.65
C GLY A 196 -29.19 8.91 -19.84
N LYS A 197 -29.75 9.84 -19.04
CA LYS A 197 -31.05 10.46 -19.39
C LYS A 197 -30.84 11.16 -20.73
N SER A 198 -31.75 10.95 -21.68
CA SER A 198 -31.73 11.58 -23.00
C SER A 198 -31.36 13.05 -22.86
N ARG A 199 -30.19 13.43 -23.38
CA ARG A 199 -29.87 14.84 -23.50
C ARG A 199 -30.82 15.40 -24.54
N PRO A 200 -31.43 16.58 -24.34
CA PRO A 200 -32.13 17.26 -25.43
C PRO A 200 -31.14 17.41 -26.58
N ILE A 201 -31.65 17.33 -27.82
CA ILE A 201 -30.88 17.58 -29.03
C ILE A 201 -30.25 18.96 -28.85
N GLU A 202 -28.97 19.01 -28.60
CA GLU A 202 -28.25 20.27 -28.38
C GLU A 202 -27.84 20.85 -29.75
N MET A 203 -28.24 22.09 -29.99
CA MET A 203 -27.71 22.91 -31.06
C MET A 203 -26.41 23.56 -30.54
N VAL A 204 -25.28 23.17 -31.07
CA VAL A 204 -23.98 23.68 -30.66
C VAL A 204 -23.47 24.72 -31.66
N PRO A 205 -22.86 25.83 -31.25
CA PRO A 205 -22.22 26.76 -32.17
C PRO A 205 -21.17 26.07 -33.02
N ASN A 206 -21.27 26.16 -34.35
CA ASN A 206 -20.36 25.47 -35.30
C ASN A 206 -19.04 26.25 -35.58
N GLY A 207 -18.69 27.24 -34.77
CA GLY A 207 -17.48 28.05 -34.96
C GLY A 207 -17.50 28.99 -36.20
N GLN A 208 -18.52 28.88 -37.06
CA GLN A 208 -18.72 29.71 -38.25
C GLN A 208 -19.90 30.71 -38.08
N GLY A 209 -20.37 30.93 -36.84
CA GLY A 209 -21.47 31.81 -36.53
C GLY A 209 -22.87 31.23 -36.67
N GLY A 210 -23.00 29.93 -36.92
CA GLY A 210 -24.21 29.13 -36.98
C GLY A 210 -24.31 28.10 -35.86
N TYR A 211 -25.46 27.41 -35.84
CA TYR A 211 -25.68 26.28 -34.94
C TYR A 211 -25.80 24.98 -35.76
N GLU A 212 -25.19 23.91 -35.27
CA GLU A 212 -25.24 22.60 -35.85
C GLU A 212 -25.88 21.60 -34.87
N MET A 213 -26.69 20.68 -35.42
CA MET A 213 -27.38 19.67 -34.62
C MET A 213 -26.43 18.52 -34.28
N VAL A 214 -26.25 18.23 -32.99
CA VAL A 214 -25.44 17.11 -32.54
C VAL A 214 -26.21 15.79 -32.70
N GLU A 215 -25.82 14.97 -33.66
CA GLU A 215 -26.40 13.63 -33.88
C GLU A 215 -25.84 12.59 -32.91
N PHE A 216 -24.53 12.70 -32.55
CA PHE A 216 -23.88 11.76 -31.65
C PHE A 216 -24.21 12.05 -30.18
N GLN A 217 -24.90 11.11 -29.52
CA GLN A 217 -25.26 11.25 -28.11
C GLN A 217 -24.39 10.43 -27.17
N ASN A 218 -24.18 9.17 -27.52
CA ASN A 218 -23.33 8.22 -26.77
C ASN A 218 -23.01 7.00 -27.62
N VAL A 219 -22.02 6.23 -27.20
CA VAL A 219 -21.53 5.04 -27.92
C VAL A 219 -22.59 3.95 -28.01
N TYR A 220 -23.44 3.78 -26.99
CA TYR A 220 -24.47 2.72 -27.00
C TYR A 220 -25.52 2.95 -28.09
N ASP A 221 -25.98 4.18 -28.22
CA ASP A 221 -27.00 4.53 -29.22
C ASP A 221 -26.40 4.53 -30.62
N ASP A 222 -25.16 5.02 -30.79
CA ASP A 222 -24.45 4.98 -32.07
C ASP A 222 -24.23 3.53 -32.55
N LEU A 223 -23.70 2.65 -31.66
CA LEU A 223 -23.53 1.23 -31.94
C LEU A 223 -24.86 0.56 -32.33
N ARG A 224 -25.91 0.79 -31.53
CA ARG A 224 -27.24 0.23 -31.77
C ARG A 224 -27.80 0.69 -33.13
N ASN A 225 -27.73 1.99 -33.43
CA ASN A 225 -28.27 2.55 -34.67
C ASN A 225 -27.53 1.99 -35.89
N LYS A 226 -26.20 1.86 -35.81
CA LYS A 226 -25.38 1.26 -36.87
C LYS A 226 -25.72 -0.23 -37.08
N LEU A 227 -25.93 -1.00 -36.02
CA LEU A 227 -26.34 -2.40 -36.11
C LEU A 227 -27.73 -2.55 -36.73
N ILE A 228 -28.68 -1.67 -36.37
CA ILE A 228 -30.01 -1.65 -36.99
C ILE A 228 -29.90 -1.27 -38.49
N ALA A 229 -29.10 -0.29 -38.83
CA ALA A 229 -28.88 0.10 -40.22
C ALA A 229 -28.25 -1.02 -41.08
N ARG A 230 -27.45 -1.93 -40.45
CA ARG A 230 -26.93 -3.15 -41.10
C ARG A 230 -27.98 -4.25 -41.23
N GLY A 231 -29.14 -4.15 -40.58
CA GLY A 231 -30.26 -5.09 -40.72
C GLY A 231 -30.51 -5.97 -39.51
N ILE A 232 -29.88 -5.74 -38.34
CA ILE A 232 -30.21 -6.45 -37.11
C ILE A 232 -31.51 -5.86 -36.57
N PRO A 233 -32.52 -6.69 -36.28
CA PRO A 233 -33.78 -6.22 -35.70
C PRO A 233 -33.57 -5.50 -34.36
N ALA A 234 -34.25 -4.38 -34.16
CA ALA A 234 -34.09 -3.55 -32.96
C ALA A 234 -34.44 -4.30 -31.65
N GLU A 235 -35.33 -5.29 -31.70
CA GLU A 235 -35.72 -6.17 -30.60
C GLU A 235 -34.68 -7.22 -30.24
N GLU A 236 -33.69 -7.49 -31.11
CA GLU A 236 -32.57 -8.39 -30.85
C GLU A 236 -31.40 -7.69 -30.16
N ILE A 237 -31.46 -6.34 -30.02
CA ILE A 237 -30.45 -5.52 -29.35
C ILE A 237 -31.02 -4.97 -28.06
N ALA A 238 -30.33 -5.17 -26.95
CA ALA A 238 -30.75 -4.66 -25.66
C ALA A 238 -29.62 -4.04 -24.85
N TYR A 239 -29.96 -3.06 -23.98
CA TYR A 239 -29.06 -2.49 -23.00
C TYR A 239 -29.36 -3.05 -21.62
N ILE A 240 -28.36 -3.47 -20.89
CA ILE A 240 -28.52 -3.86 -19.47
C ILE A 240 -29.08 -2.71 -18.63
N HIS A 241 -28.79 -1.46 -19.03
CA HIS A 241 -29.23 -0.26 -18.33
C HIS A 241 -30.75 -0.04 -18.39
N SER A 242 -31.44 -0.69 -19.32
CA SER A 242 -32.90 -0.66 -19.38
C SER A 242 -33.58 -1.53 -18.30
N ALA A 243 -32.83 -2.47 -17.69
CA ALA A 243 -33.30 -3.35 -16.63
C ALA A 243 -32.90 -2.82 -15.25
N ASN A 244 -33.77 -2.05 -14.61
CA ASN A 244 -33.48 -1.38 -13.33
C ASN A 244 -33.82 -2.23 -12.10
N THR A 245 -34.67 -3.22 -12.23
CA THR A 245 -35.07 -4.14 -11.16
C THR A 245 -34.50 -5.54 -11.38
N GLU A 246 -34.34 -6.31 -10.33
CA GLU A 246 -33.89 -7.71 -10.45
C GLU A 246 -34.83 -8.57 -11.29
N ALA A 247 -36.15 -8.31 -11.25
CA ALA A 247 -37.14 -9.00 -12.09
C ALA A 247 -36.88 -8.68 -13.58
N GLN A 248 -36.68 -7.41 -13.93
CA GLN A 248 -36.38 -7.00 -15.31
C GLN A 248 -35.05 -7.58 -15.79
N LYS A 249 -34.02 -7.62 -14.94
CA LYS A 249 -32.75 -8.27 -15.28
C LYS A 249 -32.93 -9.77 -15.54
N LYS A 250 -33.67 -10.46 -14.67
CA LYS A 250 -33.99 -11.90 -14.84
C LYS A 250 -34.72 -12.18 -16.15
N GLU A 251 -35.67 -11.33 -16.52
CA GLU A 251 -36.39 -11.42 -17.79
C GLU A 251 -35.45 -11.19 -18.98
N LEU A 252 -34.65 -10.11 -18.95
CA LEU A 252 -33.66 -9.78 -19.99
C LEU A 252 -32.66 -10.93 -20.19
N PHE A 253 -32.12 -11.48 -19.09
CA PHE A 253 -31.21 -12.62 -19.16
C PHE A 253 -31.93 -13.90 -19.72
N GLY A 254 -33.19 -14.05 -19.45
CA GLY A 254 -34.01 -15.09 -20.10
C GLY A 254 -34.06 -14.92 -21.61
N LYS A 255 -34.30 -13.70 -22.09
CA LYS A 255 -34.34 -13.38 -23.53
C LYS A 255 -32.97 -13.60 -24.20
N VAL A 256 -31.84 -13.30 -23.52
CA VAL A 256 -30.50 -13.59 -24.02
C VAL A 256 -30.25 -15.10 -24.11
N ARG A 257 -30.60 -15.87 -23.07
CA ARG A 257 -30.44 -17.33 -23.05
C ARG A 257 -31.29 -18.04 -24.11
N SER A 258 -32.46 -17.50 -24.44
CA SER A 258 -33.33 -18.07 -25.49
C SER A 258 -32.89 -17.65 -26.91
N GLY A 259 -32.01 -16.66 -27.05
CA GLY A 259 -31.64 -16.08 -28.33
C GLY A 259 -32.66 -15.09 -28.90
N GLN A 260 -33.62 -14.61 -28.09
CA GLN A 260 -34.47 -13.48 -28.47
C GLN A 260 -33.70 -12.17 -28.54
N VAL A 261 -32.84 -11.93 -27.55
CA VAL A 261 -31.84 -10.85 -27.57
C VAL A 261 -30.50 -11.47 -27.95
N ARG A 262 -29.96 -11.05 -29.06
CA ARG A 262 -28.72 -11.58 -29.61
C ARG A 262 -27.53 -10.65 -29.40
N VAL A 263 -27.74 -9.36 -29.13
CA VAL A 263 -26.70 -8.39 -28.79
C VAL A 263 -27.07 -7.70 -27.47
N LEU A 264 -26.28 -7.96 -26.42
CA LEU A 264 -26.44 -7.33 -25.13
C LEU A 264 -25.29 -6.33 -24.89
N ILE A 265 -25.61 -5.05 -24.77
CA ILE A 265 -24.65 -3.97 -24.55
C ILE A 265 -24.72 -3.52 -23.09
N GLY A 266 -23.57 -3.37 -22.42
CA GLY A 266 -23.57 -2.94 -21.03
C GLY A 266 -22.22 -2.60 -20.44
N SER A 267 -22.25 -2.13 -19.19
CA SER A 267 -21.03 -1.80 -18.44
C SER A 267 -20.62 -2.97 -17.54
N THR A 268 -19.33 -2.98 -17.18
CA THR A 268 -18.77 -3.96 -16.23
C THR A 268 -19.54 -3.98 -14.91
N GLN A 269 -19.86 -2.82 -14.37
CA GLN A 269 -20.60 -2.71 -13.11
C GLN A 269 -21.97 -3.40 -13.16
N LYS A 270 -22.69 -3.31 -14.29
CA LYS A 270 -24.03 -3.88 -14.42
C LYS A 270 -24.05 -5.32 -14.94
N MET A 271 -23.06 -5.72 -15.73
CA MET A 271 -22.96 -7.05 -16.34
C MET A 271 -21.87 -7.93 -15.74
N GLY A 272 -20.86 -7.33 -15.09
CA GLY A 272 -19.69 -8.04 -14.56
C GLY A 272 -19.98 -8.92 -13.34
N ALA A 273 -21.07 -8.68 -12.59
CA ALA A 273 -21.43 -9.49 -11.43
C ALA A 273 -22.87 -10.01 -11.54
N GLY A 274 -23.12 -11.25 -11.07
CA GLY A 274 -24.47 -11.83 -10.97
C GLY A 274 -25.16 -12.18 -12.30
N THR A 275 -24.53 -11.94 -13.45
CA THR A 275 -25.11 -12.18 -14.78
C THR A 275 -24.95 -13.64 -15.18
N ASN A 276 -26.06 -14.33 -15.43
CA ASN A 276 -26.09 -15.74 -15.83
C ASN A 276 -26.73 -15.89 -17.22
N VAL A 277 -25.95 -15.58 -18.28
CA VAL A 277 -26.41 -15.52 -19.68
C VAL A 277 -25.58 -16.40 -20.62
N GLN A 278 -24.60 -17.14 -20.11
CA GLN A 278 -23.58 -17.84 -20.89
C GLN A 278 -24.13 -18.86 -21.91
N LYS A 279 -25.31 -19.37 -21.74
CA LYS A 279 -25.82 -20.54 -22.45
C LYS A 279 -25.58 -20.50 -23.97
N LYS A 280 -25.94 -19.38 -24.61
CA LYS A 280 -25.79 -19.16 -26.07
C LYS A 280 -24.74 -18.09 -26.42
N LEU A 281 -23.92 -17.65 -25.47
CA LEU A 281 -22.90 -16.66 -25.76
C LEU A 281 -21.79 -17.26 -26.62
N VAL A 282 -21.57 -16.66 -27.78
CA VAL A 282 -20.53 -17.07 -28.75
C VAL A 282 -19.41 -16.05 -28.84
N ALA A 283 -19.67 -14.76 -28.57
CA ALA A 283 -18.68 -13.73 -28.62
C ALA A 283 -18.83 -12.67 -27.52
N LEU A 284 -17.70 -12.08 -27.13
CA LEU A 284 -17.59 -10.97 -26.19
C LEU A 284 -16.67 -9.90 -26.78
N HIS A 285 -17.08 -8.63 -26.67
CA HIS A 285 -16.39 -7.48 -27.22
C HIS A 285 -16.02 -6.49 -26.12
N HIS A 286 -14.72 -6.18 -25.97
CA HIS A 286 -14.17 -5.14 -25.11
C HIS A 286 -13.94 -3.86 -25.90
N LEU A 287 -14.87 -2.90 -25.85
CA LEU A 287 -14.71 -1.61 -26.51
C LEU A 287 -13.77 -0.66 -25.76
N ASP A 288 -13.70 -0.80 -24.45
CA ASP A 288 -12.82 -0.01 -23.59
C ASP A 288 -12.04 -0.88 -22.60
N CYS A 289 -10.88 -0.38 -22.18
CA CYS A 289 -10.04 -1.01 -21.19
C CYS A 289 -10.50 -0.60 -19.79
N PRO A 290 -10.84 -1.54 -18.90
CA PRO A 290 -11.11 -1.23 -17.50
C PRO A 290 -9.80 -0.94 -16.74
N TRP A 291 -9.90 -0.32 -15.57
CA TRP A 291 -8.74 -0.01 -14.73
C TRP A 291 -8.16 -1.23 -13.99
N ARG A 292 -8.99 -2.24 -13.75
CA ARG A 292 -8.64 -3.37 -12.90
C ARG A 292 -8.55 -4.65 -13.72
N PRO A 293 -7.52 -5.46 -13.49
CA PRO A 293 -7.44 -6.81 -14.09
C PRO A 293 -8.66 -7.67 -13.76
N SER A 294 -9.16 -7.57 -12.53
CA SER A 294 -10.35 -8.30 -12.08
C SER A 294 -11.61 -7.99 -12.92
N ASP A 295 -11.72 -6.76 -13.44
CA ASP A 295 -12.87 -6.37 -14.27
C ASP A 295 -12.83 -7.09 -15.62
N LEU A 296 -11.65 -7.26 -16.25
CA LEU A 296 -11.48 -8.09 -17.45
C LEU A 296 -11.86 -9.55 -17.17
N GLN A 297 -11.31 -10.12 -16.09
CA GLN A 297 -11.62 -11.50 -15.69
C GLN A 297 -13.11 -11.68 -15.41
N GLN A 298 -13.76 -10.69 -14.80
CA GLN A 298 -15.21 -10.73 -14.57
C GLN A 298 -16.01 -10.64 -15.86
N ARG A 299 -15.60 -9.80 -16.84
CA ARG A 299 -16.22 -9.75 -18.17
C ARG A 299 -16.10 -11.10 -18.88
N GLU A 300 -14.89 -11.62 -18.98
CA GLU A 300 -14.60 -12.90 -19.66
C GLU A 300 -15.24 -14.10 -18.96
N GLY A 301 -15.29 -14.10 -17.64
CA GLY A 301 -15.99 -15.12 -16.84
C GLY A 301 -17.52 -15.17 -17.07
N ARG A 302 -18.10 -14.27 -17.90
CA ARG A 302 -19.51 -14.37 -18.33
C ARG A 302 -19.69 -15.32 -19.49
N ILE A 303 -18.68 -15.46 -20.35
CA ILE A 303 -18.71 -16.31 -21.52
C ILE A 303 -17.90 -17.61 -21.30
N VAL A 304 -16.71 -17.52 -20.69
CA VAL A 304 -15.87 -18.67 -20.35
C VAL A 304 -16.38 -19.30 -19.06
N ARG A 305 -17.47 -20.01 -19.16
CA ARG A 305 -18.19 -20.53 -17.98
C ARG A 305 -18.91 -21.85 -18.28
N GLN A 306 -19.01 -22.69 -17.26
CA GLN A 306 -19.80 -23.91 -17.32
C GLN A 306 -21.25 -23.62 -17.75
N GLY A 307 -21.80 -24.49 -18.60
CA GLY A 307 -23.14 -24.36 -19.15
C GLY A 307 -23.25 -23.41 -20.35
N ASN A 308 -22.14 -23.00 -20.94
CA ASN A 308 -22.10 -22.49 -22.29
C ASN A 308 -22.26 -23.69 -23.26
N GLU A 309 -23.13 -23.57 -24.25
CA GLU A 309 -23.42 -24.64 -25.22
C GLU A 309 -22.44 -24.64 -26.41
N ASN A 310 -21.58 -23.64 -26.52
CA ASN A 310 -20.57 -23.55 -27.58
C ASN A 310 -19.24 -24.20 -27.09
N ASP A 311 -18.60 -24.97 -27.96
CA ASP A 311 -17.28 -25.56 -27.68
C ASP A 311 -16.17 -24.52 -27.72
N GLU A 312 -16.32 -23.50 -28.56
CA GLU A 312 -15.39 -22.38 -28.71
C GLU A 312 -16.13 -21.06 -28.65
N VAL A 313 -15.45 -20.02 -28.13
CA VAL A 313 -15.98 -18.66 -28.04
C VAL A 313 -14.93 -17.63 -28.45
N ASP A 314 -15.37 -16.55 -29.04
CA ASP A 314 -14.52 -15.46 -29.54
C ASP A 314 -14.50 -14.31 -28.52
N ILE A 315 -13.30 -13.80 -28.20
CA ILE A 315 -13.13 -12.60 -27.37
C ILE A 315 -12.41 -11.53 -28.19
N TYR A 316 -13.10 -10.44 -28.48
CA TYR A 316 -12.60 -9.31 -29.26
C TYR A 316 -12.17 -8.19 -28.34
N THR A 317 -10.92 -7.75 -28.50
CA THR A 317 -10.34 -6.58 -27.83
C THR A 317 -10.01 -5.52 -28.85
N TYR A 318 -10.64 -4.33 -28.75
CA TYR A 318 -10.44 -3.23 -29.70
C TYR A 318 -9.47 -2.21 -29.10
N VAL A 319 -8.39 -1.94 -29.82
CA VAL A 319 -7.30 -1.05 -29.40
C VAL A 319 -7.00 -0.03 -30.49
N THR A 320 -6.98 1.27 -30.15
CA THR A 320 -6.48 2.31 -31.05
C THR A 320 -5.00 2.53 -30.78
N GLU A 321 -4.15 2.32 -31.82
CA GLU A 321 -2.69 2.50 -31.75
C GLU A 321 -2.32 3.92 -31.28
N ASN A 322 -1.19 4.03 -30.60
CA ASN A 322 -0.63 5.31 -30.17
C ASN A 322 -1.61 6.20 -29.39
N THR A 323 -2.52 5.57 -28.65
CA THR A 323 -3.45 6.23 -27.75
C THR A 323 -3.38 5.63 -26.36
N PHE A 324 -4.16 6.19 -25.45
CA PHE A 324 -4.26 5.71 -24.06
C PHE A 324 -4.70 4.24 -23.95
N ASP A 325 -5.38 3.68 -24.94
CA ASP A 325 -5.78 2.27 -24.93
C ASP A 325 -4.60 1.31 -24.90
N SER A 326 -3.65 1.47 -25.82
CA SER A 326 -2.50 0.56 -25.93
C SER A 326 -1.69 0.53 -24.64
N TYR A 327 -1.53 1.69 -24.02
CA TYR A 327 -0.85 1.79 -22.74
C TYR A 327 -1.64 1.12 -21.59
N LEU A 328 -2.95 1.39 -21.51
CA LEU A 328 -3.81 0.83 -20.43
C LEU A 328 -3.92 -0.69 -20.51
N TYR A 329 -4.06 -1.26 -21.71
CA TYR A 329 -4.07 -2.71 -21.87
C TYR A 329 -2.74 -3.34 -21.45
N GLN A 330 -1.60 -2.74 -21.80
CA GLN A 330 -0.28 -3.21 -21.33
C GLN A 330 -0.17 -3.15 -19.79
N LEU A 331 -0.66 -2.07 -19.19
CA LEU A 331 -0.65 -1.92 -17.74
C LEU A 331 -1.51 -2.99 -17.04
N VAL A 332 -2.73 -3.20 -17.53
CA VAL A 332 -3.67 -4.18 -16.98
C VAL A 332 -3.16 -5.61 -17.19
N GLU A 333 -2.59 -5.92 -18.35
CA GLU A 333 -1.96 -7.22 -18.63
C GLU A 333 -0.77 -7.48 -17.71
N GLY A 334 0.10 -6.47 -17.51
CA GLY A 334 1.22 -6.55 -16.59
C GLY A 334 0.76 -6.87 -15.15
N LYS A 335 -0.26 -6.16 -14.67
CA LYS A 335 -0.89 -6.42 -13.35
C LYS A 335 -1.49 -7.82 -13.28
N GLN A 336 -2.22 -8.26 -14.30
CA GLN A 336 -2.86 -9.58 -14.34
C GLN A 336 -1.84 -10.71 -14.31
N LYS A 337 -0.78 -10.60 -15.12
CA LYS A 337 0.33 -11.56 -15.16
C LYS A 337 0.99 -11.67 -13.79
N PHE A 338 1.22 -10.54 -13.15
CA PHE A 338 1.81 -10.48 -11.83
C PHE A 338 0.92 -11.12 -10.75
N ILE A 339 -0.37 -10.74 -10.67
CA ILE A 339 -1.33 -11.36 -9.74
C ILE A 339 -1.38 -12.88 -9.96
N GLY A 340 -1.42 -13.32 -11.23
CA GLY A 340 -1.41 -14.74 -11.58
C GLY A 340 -0.15 -15.48 -11.11
N GLN A 341 1.04 -14.87 -11.25
CA GLN A 341 2.30 -15.46 -10.77
C GLN A 341 2.31 -15.64 -9.25
N ILE A 342 1.83 -14.64 -8.51
CA ILE A 342 1.75 -14.69 -7.06
C ILE A 342 0.78 -15.77 -6.61
N MET A 343 -0.45 -15.74 -7.11
CA MET A 343 -1.51 -16.67 -6.69
C MET A 343 -1.18 -18.13 -7.01
N THR A 344 -0.49 -18.39 -8.11
CA THR A 344 -0.10 -19.75 -8.49
C THR A 344 1.20 -20.22 -7.86
N SER A 345 2.02 -19.31 -7.31
CA SER A 345 3.37 -19.58 -6.79
C SER A 345 4.27 -20.31 -7.79
N LYS A 346 4.01 -20.19 -9.08
CA LYS A 346 4.80 -20.83 -10.15
C LYS A 346 6.11 -20.11 -10.46
N SER A 347 6.33 -18.92 -9.91
CA SER A 347 7.56 -18.16 -10.10
C SER A 347 8.13 -17.69 -8.76
N PRO A 348 9.43 -17.88 -8.50
CA PRO A 348 10.10 -17.45 -7.27
C PRO A 348 10.45 -15.95 -7.32
N VAL A 349 9.55 -15.09 -7.80
CA VAL A 349 9.78 -13.65 -7.82
C VAL A 349 9.71 -13.15 -6.38
N ARG A 350 10.84 -12.64 -5.86
CA ARG A 350 10.91 -12.13 -4.48
C ARG A 350 10.36 -10.72 -4.31
N SER A 351 10.27 -9.97 -5.41
CA SER A 351 9.77 -8.59 -5.37
C SER A 351 8.98 -8.24 -6.62
N CYS A 352 8.01 -7.36 -6.48
CA CYS A 352 7.21 -6.84 -7.59
C CYS A 352 6.84 -5.37 -7.39
N GLU A 353 6.50 -4.72 -8.49
CA GLU A 353 5.96 -3.36 -8.46
C GLU A 353 4.44 -3.40 -8.31
N ASP A 354 3.92 -2.58 -7.39
CA ASP A 354 2.48 -2.35 -7.27
C ASP A 354 2.16 -1.05 -8.00
N VAL A 355 1.44 -1.17 -9.10
CA VAL A 355 1.02 -0.03 -9.91
C VAL A 355 -0.45 0.25 -9.64
N ASP A 356 -0.72 0.99 -8.56
CA ASP A 356 -2.07 1.46 -8.21
C ASP A 356 -2.28 2.91 -8.69
N GLU A 357 -2.16 3.15 -10.00
CA GLU A 357 -2.37 4.48 -10.55
C GLU A 357 -3.68 4.54 -11.35
N ALA A 358 -4.61 5.36 -10.87
CA ALA A 358 -5.84 5.72 -11.58
C ALA A 358 -5.63 6.86 -12.60
N ALA A 359 -4.41 7.39 -12.73
CA ALA A 359 -4.04 8.45 -13.65
C ALA A 359 -2.65 8.19 -14.25
N LEU A 360 -2.50 8.47 -15.53
CA LEU A 360 -1.19 8.44 -16.19
C LEU A 360 -0.30 9.55 -15.65
N SER A 361 1.00 9.26 -15.52
CA SER A 361 2.00 10.26 -15.21
C SER A 361 2.18 11.23 -16.41
N TYR A 362 2.73 12.42 -16.12
CA TYR A 362 3.09 13.37 -17.19
C TYR A 362 3.97 12.72 -18.26
N ALA A 363 4.89 11.90 -17.83
CA ALA A 363 5.84 11.19 -18.66
C ALA A 363 5.17 10.31 -19.71
N GLU A 364 4.21 9.52 -19.27
CA GLU A 364 3.46 8.59 -20.10
C GLU A 364 2.57 9.32 -21.10
N VAL A 365 1.92 10.41 -20.66
CA VAL A 365 1.11 11.25 -21.54
C VAL A 365 2.00 11.91 -22.62
N LYS A 366 3.17 12.42 -22.25
CA LYS A 366 4.11 13.03 -23.22
C LYS A 366 4.62 12.02 -24.22
N ALA A 367 5.00 10.81 -23.77
CA ALA A 367 5.46 9.75 -24.65
C ALA A 367 4.39 9.32 -25.68
N LEU A 368 3.13 9.23 -25.23
CA LEU A 368 1.99 8.95 -26.11
C LEU A 368 1.74 10.08 -27.12
N ALA A 369 1.83 11.35 -26.65
CA ALA A 369 1.58 12.52 -27.48
C ALA A 369 2.64 12.72 -28.59
N THR A 370 3.91 12.39 -28.32
CA THR A 370 5.00 12.56 -29.29
C THR A 370 5.17 11.37 -30.24
N GLY A 371 4.59 10.21 -29.91
CA GLY A 371 4.73 8.98 -30.71
C GLY A 371 6.16 8.42 -30.76
N ASN A 372 7.10 9.00 -29.97
CA ASN A 372 8.51 8.59 -29.96
C ASN A 372 8.75 7.54 -28.85
N PRO A 373 9.04 6.27 -29.20
CA PRO A 373 9.24 5.19 -28.22
C PRO A 373 10.47 5.42 -27.32
N TYR A 374 11.48 6.15 -27.79
CA TYR A 374 12.70 6.44 -27.02
C TYR A 374 12.43 7.37 -25.83
N ILE A 375 11.43 8.26 -25.92
CA ILE A 375 11.03 9.12 -24.80
C ILE A 375 10.48 8.26 -23.65
N LYS A 376 9.65 7.27 -23.97
CA LYS A 376 9.12 6.34 -22.96
C LYS A 376 10.25 5.50 -22.33
N GLU A 377 11.12 4.91 -23.17
CA GLU A 377 12.26 4.13 -22.69
C GLU A 377 13.17 4.96 -21.78
N LYS A 378 13.50 6.20 -22.18
CA LYS A 378 14.29 7.12 -21.35
C LYS A 378 13.64 7.36 -19.98
N MET A 379 12.34 7.61 -19.96
CA MET A 379 11.62 7.93 -18.72
C MET A 379 11.50 6.73 -17.79
N ASP A 380 11.26 5.55 -18.34
CA ASP A 380 11.26 4.30 -17.59
C ASP A 380 12.66 4.02 -16.99
N LEU A 381 13.71 4.30 -17.76
CA LEU A 381 15.10 4.19 -17.30
C LEU A 381 15.44 5.25 -16.24
N ASP A 382 15.00 6.50 -16.38
CA ASP A 382 15.19 7.55 -15.37
C ASP A 382 14.59 7.14 -14.00
N ILE A 383 13.39 6.55 -14.02
CA ILE A 383 12.73 6.02 -12.82
C ILE A 383 13.54 4.85 -12.24
N GLN A 384 13.95 3.90 -13.08
CA GLN A 384 14.72 2.73 -12.64
C GLN A 384 16.09 3.11 -12.08
N VAL A 385 16.80 4.03 -12.73
CA VAL A 385 18.09 4.57 -12.26
C VAL A 385 17.93 5.31 -10.93
N SER A 386 16.91 6.16 -10.81
CA SER A 386 16.62 6.88 -9.56
C SER A 386 16.36 5.91 -8.41
N LYS A 387 15.64 4.83 -8.69
CA LYS A 387 15.35 3.76 -7.74
C LYS A 387 16.61 2.99 -7.32
N LEU A 388 17.43 2.58 -8.29
CA LEU A 388 18.69 1.88 -8.00
C LEU A 388 19.66 2.78 -7.21
N LYS A 389 19.70 4.08 -7.50
CA LYS A 389 20.46 5.07 -6.70
C LYS A 389 19.92 5.15 -5.26
N LEU A 390 18.61 5.15 -5.06
CA LEU A 390 18.01 5.14 -3.73
C LEU A 390 18.33 3.84 -2.98
N MET A 391 18.24 2.69 -3.66
CA MET A 391 18.62 1.39 -3.08
C MET A 391 20.09 1.34 -2.70
N LYS A 392 21.00 1.90 -3.54
CA LYS A 392 22.41 2.03 -3.23
C LYS A 392 22.64 2.94 -2.01
N ALA A 393 21.93 4.06 -1.91
CA ALA A 393 21.98 4.94 -0.74
C ALA A 393 21.49 4.24 0.54
N ASN A 394 20.42 3.47 0.45
CA ASN A 394 19.91 2.66 1.58
C ASN A 394 20.92 1.57 1.98
N HIS A 395 21.48 0.85 1.01
CA HIS A 395 22.53 -0.14 1.27
C HIS A 395 23.75 0.50 1.96
N THR A 396 24.18 1.67 1.50
CA THR A 396 25.28 2.43 2.13
C THR A 396 24.91 2.84 3.57
N SER A 397 23.67 3.29 3.79
CA SER A 397 23.19 3.63 5.14
C SER A 397 23.12 2.41 6.07
N GLN A 398 22.70 1.25 5.55
CA GLN A 398 22.74 -0.02 6.31
C GLN A 398 24.17 -0.45 6.63
N LYS A 399 25.09 -0.29 5.67
CA LYS A 399 26.52 -0.54 5.88
C LYS A 399 27.06 0.29 7.04
N TYR A 400 26.81 1.59 7.08
CA TYR A 400 27.23 2.46 8.18
C TYR A 400 26.63 2.05 9.53
N ARG A 401 25.36 1.65 9.57
CA ARG A 401 24.73 1.11 10.79
C ARG A 401 25.37 -0.19 11.24
N LEU A 402 25.74 -1.06 10.31
CA LEU A 402 26.48 -2.30 10.64
C LEU A 402 27.88 -1.97 11.18
N GLU A 403 28.58 -1.02 10.61
CA GLU A 403 29.88 -0.53 11.09
C GLU A 403 29.78 0.02 12.52
N ASP A 404 28.75 0.82 12.82
CA ASP A 404 28.49 1.31 14.18
C ASP A 404 28.18 0.16 15.15
N ASN A 405 27.40 -0.82 14.72
CA ASN A 405 27.10 -1.99 15.53
C ASN A 405 28.36 -2.83 15.79
N ILE A 406 29.21 -3.02 14.80
CA ILE A 406 30.48 -3.76 14.92
C ILE A 406 31.46 -3.04 15.86
N THR A 407 31.54 -1.71 15.75
CA THR A 407 32.54 -0.92 16.49
C THR A 407 32.10 -0.55 17.90
N GLN A 408 30.81 -0.36 18.15
CA GLN A 408 30.28 0.13 19.42
C GLN A 408 29.29 -0.83 20.09
N HIS A 409 28.23 -1.20 19.39
CA HIS A 409 27.13 -1.92 20.03
C HIS A 409 27.51 -3.33 20.48
N TYR A 410 28.01 -4.17 19.59
CA TYR A 410 28.37 -5.55 19.92
C TYR A 410 29.53 -5.65 20.94
N PRO A 411 30.62 -4.88 20.84
CA PRO A 411 31.63 -4.87 21.88
C PRO A 411 31.13 -4.50 23.26
N HIS A 412 30.22 -3.51 23.34
CA HIS A 412 29.59 -3.12 24.59
C HIS A 412 28.73 -4.24 25.18
N GLN A 413 27.90 -4.88 24.36
CA GLN A 413 27.09 -6.02 24.77
C GLN A 413 27.95 -7.22 25.26
N ILE A 414 29.03 -7.50 24.55
CA ILE A 414 29.98 -8.55 24.94
C ILE A 414 30.61 -8.24 26.30
N ALA A 415 30.96 -6.98 26.56
CA ALA A 415 31.52 -6.57 27.86
C ALA A 415 30.50 -6.77 29.00
N ILE A 416 29.24 -6.35 28.81
CA ILE A 416 28.16 -6.52 29.78
C ILE A 416 27.93 -8.01 30.08
N PHE A 417 27.85 -8.87 29.05
CA PHE A 417 27.63 -10.30 29.29
C PHE A 417 28.81 -11.00 29.95
N LYS A 418 30.06 -10.58 29.65
CA LYS A 418 31.24 -11.07 30.35
C LYS A 418 31.20 -10.69 31.83
N GLU A 419 30.92 -9.43 32.17
CA GLU A 419 30.78 -8.95 33.55
C GLU A 419 29.69 -9.72 34.29
N ARG A 420 28.54 -9.97 33.63
CA ARG A 420 27.46 -10.79 34.22
C ARG A 420 27.90 -12.22 34.51
N ILE A 421 28.59 -12.87 33.56
CA ILE A 421 29.10 -14.24 33.72
C ILE A 421 30.10 -14.31 34.89
N GLU A 422 31.02 -13.36 35.00
CA GLU A 422 31.98 -13.25 36.10
C GLU A 422 31.24 -13.03 37.43
N GLY A 423 30.27 -12.13 37.44
CA GLY A 423 29.47 -11.85 38.64
C GLY A 423 28.64 -13.03 39.10
N PHE A 424 27.91 -13.72 38.19
CA PHE A 424 27.17 -14.93 38.52
C PHE A 424 28.08 -16.06 39.02
N THR A 425 29.27 -16.22 38.39
CA THR A 425 30.25 -17.22 38.79
C THR A 425 30.77 -16.93 40.22
N ALA A 426 31.07 -15.68 40.52
CA ALA A 426 31.48 -15.25 41.86
C ALA A 426 30.41 -15.49 42.90
N ASP A 427 29.14 -15.16 42.58
CA ASP A 427 27.99 -15.35 43.46
C ASP A 427 27.65 -16.82 43.69
N MET A 428 27.76 -17.67 42.67
CA MET A 428 27.61 -19.12 42.81
C MET A 428 28.68 -19.74 43.71
N ASN A 429 29.94 -19.30 43.56
CA ASN A 429 31.03 -19.74 44.44
C ASN A 429 30.78 -19.28 45.91
N LYS A 430 30.31 -18.07 46.10
CA LYS A 430 29.94 -17.52 47.40
C LYS A 430 28.79 -18.29 48.01
N TYR A 431 27.75 -18.59 47.24
CA TYR A 431 26.60 -19.40 47.70
C TYR A 431 27.05 -20.81 48.11
N ALA A 432 27.86 -21.49 47.26
CA ALA A 432 28.35 -22.83 47.55
C ALA A 432 29.19 -22.88 48.83
N LYS A 433 30.00 -21.84 49.10
CA LYS A 433 30.85 -21.75 50.32
C LYS A 433 30.03 -21.54 51.58
N ASN A 434 28.89 -20.80 51.51
CA ASN A 434 28.10 -20.45 52.68
C ASN A 434 26.83 -21.29 52.84
N LYS A 435 26.55 -22.23 51.90
CA LYS A 435 25.41 -23.13 52.01
C LYS A 435 25.66 -24.14 53.12
N PRO A 436 24.76 -24.30 54.13
CA PRO A 436 24.96 -25.29 55.17
C PRO A 436 24.87 -26.70 54.61
N GLU A 437 25.72 -27.61 55.14
CA GLU A 437 25.71 -29.03 54.79
C GLU A 437 24.42 -29.70 55.19
N ASP A 438 23.85 -29.30 56.32
CA ASP A 438 22.55 -29.75 56.81
C ASP A 438 21.45 -28.82 56.40
N LYS A 439 20.48 -29.31 55.64
CA LYS A 439 19.33 -28.55 55.13
C LYS A 439 18.41 -28.03 56.23
N GLU A 440 18.48 -28.54 57.47
CA GLU A 440 17.69 -28.09 58.60
C GLU A 440 18.31 -26.87 59.28
N GLN A 441 19.62 -26.66 59.11
CA GLN A 441 20.29 -25.49 59.67
C GLN A 441 19.93 -24.22 58.89
N PHE A 442 19.35 -23.27 59.60
CA PHE A 442 18.99 -21.96 59.07
C PHE A 442 19.61 -20.87 59.94
N PHE A 443 20.29 -19.94 59.32
CA PHE A 443 20.84 -18.76 59.99
C PHE A 443 20.73 -17.53 59.09
N MET A 444 20.12 -16.47 59.60
CA MET A 444 19.93 -15.22 58.87
C MET A 444 20.07 -14.03 59.82
N GLN A 445 20.71 -12.95 59.37
CA GLN A 445 20.71 -11.68 60.11
C GLN A 445 19.71 -10.71 59.49
N VAL A 446 18.83 -10.16 60.33
CA VAL A 446 17.82 -9.16 59.93
C VAL A 446 17.77 -8.07 61.01
N GLY A 447 17.94 -6.79 60.60
CA GLY A 447 17.91 -5.66 61.50
C GLY A 447 18.95 -5.73 62.62
N GLY A 448 20.13 -6.34 62.34
CA GLY A 448 21.20 -6.53 63.31
C GLY A 448 20.99 -7.67 64.31
N LYS A 449 19.87 -8.43 64.23
CA LYS A 449 19.58 -9.62 65.02
C LYS A 449 19.75 -10.88 64.21
N SER A 450 20.21 -11.96 64.90
CA SER A 450 20.38 -13.28 64.31
C SER A 450 19.14 -14.14 64.53
N TYR A 451 18.68 -14.84 63.51
CA TYR A 451 17.49 -15.70 63.52
C TYR A 451 17.89 -17.11 63.05
N THR A 452 17.39 -18.11 63.76
CA THR A 452 17.54 -19.53 63.41
C THR A 452 16.24 -20.17 62.97
N ASP A 453 15.12 -19.43 63.12
CA ASP A 453 13.79 -19.84 62.61
C ASP A 453 13.44 -19.03 61.34
N LYS A 454 13.02 -19.75 60.30
CA LYS A 454 12.67 -19.15 58.99
C LYS A 454 11.46 -18.23 59.06
N LYS A 455 10.46 -18.55 59.91
CA LYS A 455 9.25 -17.77 60.02
C LYS A 455 9.50 -16.46 60.78
N GLU A 456 10.32 -16.53 61.85
CA GLU A 456 10.72 -15.35 62.60
C GLU A 456 11.57 -14.40 61.77
N ALA A 457 12.54 -14.91 61.00
CA ALA A 457 13.34 -14.13 60.10
C ALA A 457 12.47 -13.44 58.99
N GLY A 458 11.54 -14.18 58.37
CA GLY A 458 10.62 -13.64 57.38
C GLY A 458 9.67 -12.56 57.96
N THR A 459 9.24 -12.73 59.20
CA THR A 459 8.43 -11.73 59.93
C THR A 459 9.24 -10.45 60.18
N ALA A 460 10.51 -10.58 60.57
CA ALA A 460 11.42 -9.45 60.75
C ALA A 460 11.66 -8.69 59.44
N ILE A 461 11.82 -9.38 58.31
CA ILE A 461 11.93 -8.76 56.99
C ILE A 461 10.69 -7.91 56.70
N ILE A 462 9.48 -8.47 56.88
CA ILE A 462 8.23 -7.74 56.62
C ILE A 462 8.09 -6.53 57.56
N ALA A 463 8.51 -6.65 58.83
CA ALA A 463 8.49 -5.53 59.76
C ALA A 463 9.40 -4.39 59.28
N MET A 464 10.62 -4.69 58.88
CA MET A 464 11.55 -3.69 58.31
C MET A 464 11.02 -3.05 57.01
N CYS A 465 10.37 -3.81 56.14
CA CYS A 465 9.72 -3.22 54.97
C CYS A 465 8.67 -2.16 55.34
N LYS A 466 7.91 -2.36 56.39
CA LYS A 466 6.88 -1.42 56.86
C LYS A 466 7.47 -0.12 57.48
N GLU A 467 8.72 -0.15 57.90
CA GLU A 467 9.42 1.03 58.43
C GLU A 467 9.97 1.93 57.28
N ILE A 468 10.08 1.41 56.05
CA ILE A 468 10.53 2.18 54.92
C ILE A 468 9.45 3.18 54.51
N LYS A 469 9.68 4.46 54.80
CA LYS A 469 8.78 5.57 54.47
C LYS A 469 9.46 6.49 53.46
N GLY A 470 8.94 6.56 52.28
CA GLY A 470 9.43 7.47 51.26
C GLY A 470 9.35 6.86 49.84
N ILE A 471 9.27 7.73 48.84
CA ILE A 471 9.27 7.33 47.43
C ILE A 471 10.68 6.84 47.05
N ASN A 472 10.78 5.60 46.58
CA ASN A 472 12.05 4.93 46.22
C ASN A 472 13.08 4.86 47.37
N ALA A 473 12.64 4.91 48.61
CA ALA A 473 13.53 4.73 49.75
C ALA A 473 14.05 3.28 49.79
N SER A 474 15.33 3.11 50.08
CA SER A 474 15.97 1.80 50.23
C SER A 474 16.57 1.65 51.62
N ALA A 475 16.52 0.44 52.16
CA ALA A 475 17.13 0.11 53.46
C ALA A 475 17.87 -1.22 53.36
N ASP A 476 19.00 -1.31 54.08
CA ASP A 476 19.69 -2.57 54.30
C ASP A 476 18.95 -3.37 55.36
N VAL A 477 18.46 -4.55 55.01
CA VAL A 477 17.64 -5.39 55.84
C VAL A 477 18.48 -6.38 56.63
N GLY A 478 19.58 -6.87 56.07
CA GLY A 478 20.43 -7.84 56.74
C GLY A 478 21.33 -8.63 55.81
N GLU A 479 21.71 -9.83 56.23
CA GLU A 479 22.59 -10.73 55.49
C GLU A 479 22.07 -12.17 55.58
N TYR A 480 22.13 -12.90 54.43
CA TYR A 480 21.82 -14.30 54.32
C TYR A 480 22.76 -15.04 53.36
N LEU A 481 23.36 -16.12 53.82
CA LEU A 481 24.34 -16.93 53.08
C LEU A 481 25.47 -16.09 52.47
N GLY A 482 25.88 -15.03 53.19
CA GLY A 482 26.92 -14.11 52.73
C GLY A 482 26.43 -13.03 51.75
N PHE A 483 25.14 -13.00 51.39
CA PHE A 483 24.56 -11.99 50.53
C PHE A 483 23.90 -10.89 51.36
N LYS A 484 24.15 -9.64 51.03
CA LYS A 484 23.46 -8.50 51.66
C LYS A 484 22.04 -8.38 51.10
N LEU A 485 21.09 -8.14 51.97
CA LEU A 485 19.70 -7.96 51.66
C LEU A 485 19.34 -6.47 51.72
N ASN A 486 18.98 -5.89 50.61
CA ASN A 486 18.56 -4.49 50.52
C ASN A 486 17.15 -4.42 49.92
N VAL A 487 16.24 -3.72 50.61
CA VAL A 487 14.85 -3.56 50.14
C VAL A 487 14.62 -2.13 49.66
N THR A 488 13.95 -2.02 48.52
CA THR A 488 13.51 -0.75 47.95
C THR A 488 11.98 -0.77 47.76
N PHE A 489 11.32 0.32 48.09
CA PHE A 489 9.90 0.48 47.80
C PHE A 489 9.70 1.03 46.39
N ASP A 490 9.14 0.23 45.52
CA ASP A 490 8.72 0.65 44.18
C ASP A 490 7.35 1.34 44.28
N SER A 491 7.37 2.65 44.23
CA SER A 491 6.18 3.47 44.35
C SER A 491 5.25 3.40 43.15
N PHE A 492 5.75 3.00 41.95
CA PHE A 492 4.95 2.86 40.73
C PHE A 492 4.06 1.62 40.81
N ASN A 493 4.63 0.49 41.27
CA ASN A 493 3.92 -0.78 41.36
C ASN A 493 3.34 -1.03 42.78
N ASN A 494 3.60 -0.13 43.74
CA ASN A 494 3.20 -0.23 45.15
C ASN A 494 3.67 -1.54 45.81
N LYS A 495 4.93 -1.93 45.56
CA LYS A 495 5.52 -3.18 46.00
C LYS A 495 6.91 -2.98 46.58
N PHE A 496 7.29 -3.86 47.51
CA PHE A 496 8.65 -3.92 48.00
C PHE A 496 9.47 -4.90 47.16
N VAL A 497 10.61 -4.44 46.65
CA VAL A 497 11.58 -5.24 45.92
C VAL A 497 12.82 -5.41 46.78
N MET A 498 13.14 -6.66 47.08
CA MET A 498 14.38 -7.00 47.78
C MET A 498 15.44 -7.35 46.76
N ASN A 499 16.60 -6.74 46.88
CA ASN A 499 17.80 -7.04 46.10
C ASN A 499 18.75 -7.88 46.97
N VAL A 500 18.95 -9.13 46.56
CA VAL A 500 19.94 -10.02 47.18
C VAL A 500 21.29 -9.70 46.51
N LYS A 501 22.17 -8.96 47.22
CA LYS A 501 23.39 -8.40 46.69
C LYS A 501 24.61 -9.27 46.95
N GLY A 502 25.19 -9.78 45.89
CA GLY A 502 26.52 -10.37 45.85
C GLY A 502 27.47 -9.55 45.00
N ALA A 503 28.18 -10.16 44.08
CA ALA A 503 28.82 -9.46 42.98
C ALA A 503 27.78 -8.92 42.01
N MET A 504 26.68 -9.65 41.84
CA MET A 504 25.49 -9.21 41.11
C MET A 504 24.37 -8.82 42.11
N SER A 505 23.33 -8.19 41.55
CA SER A 505 22.09 -7.90 42.30
C SER A 505 20.97 -8.78 41.78
N HIS A 506 20.35 -9.56 42.67
CA HIS A 506 19.29 -10.49 42.34
C HIS A 506 17.98 -9.98 42.92
N PRO A 507 17.13 -9.32 42.13
CA PRO A 507 15.89 -8.73 42.59
C PRO A 507 14.81 -9.80 42.80
N MET A 508 14.01 -9.63 43.87
CA MET A 508 12.80 -10.40 44.13
C MET A 508 11.70 -9.55 44.78
N GLU A 509 10.45 -9.89 44.56
CA GLU A 509 9.31 -9.22 45.19
C GLU A 509 9.09 -9.76 46.58
N VAL A 510 8.94 -8.85 47.56
CA VAL A 510 8.60 -9.20 48.94
C VAL A 510 7.09 -9.32 49.09
N GLY A 511 6.64 -10.50 49.50
CA GLY A 511 5.22 -10.77 49.73
C GLY A 511 4.80 -10.64 51.22
N SER A 512 3.53 -10.87 51.47
CA SER A 512 2.94 -10.82 52.82
C SER A 512 3.19 -12.08 53.65
N ASP A 513 3.62 -13.20 53.01
CA ASP A 513 3.90 -14.45 53.72
C ASP A 513 5.38 -14.52 54.16
N PRO A 514 5.65 -14.63 55.48
CA PRO A 514 7.01 -14.69 56.00
C PRO A 514 7.84 -15.85 55.45
N LEU A 515 7.29 -17.08 55.43
CA LEU A 515 7.99 -18.26 54.93
C LEU A 515 8.19 -18.18 53.40
N GLY A 516 7.18 -17.65 52.69
CA GLY A 516 7.25 -17.43 51.25
C GLY A 516 8.39 -16.49 50.86
N ASN A 517 8.71 -15.49 51.67
CA ASN A 517 9.84 -14.58 51.40
C ASN A 517 11.19 -15.30 51.50
N ILE A 518 11.39 -16.15 52.49
CA ILE A 518 12.61 -16.96 52.63
C ILE A 518 12.72 -17.93 51.44
N THR A 519 11.61 -18.57 51.08
CA THR A 519 11.57 -19.45 49.89
C THR A 519 11.94 -18.71 48.60
N ARG A 520 11.43 -17.47 48.43
CA ARG A 520 11.78 -16.64 47.23
C ARG A 520 13.26 -16.28 47.23
N ILE A 521 13.86 -15.94 48.36
CA ILE A 521 15.30 -15.68 48.45
C ILE A 521 16.08 -16.93 47.98
N ASN A 522 15.73 -18.11 48.53
CA ASN A 522 16.36 -19.36 48.17
C ASN A 522 16.20 -19.67 46.65
N ASN A 523 14.98 -19.51 46.10
CA ASN A 523 14.72 -19.72 44.70
C ASN A 523 15.57 -18.81 43.80
N VAL A 524 15.76 -17.55 44.19
CA VAL A 524 16.62 -16.62 43.41
C VAL A 524 18.08 -17.04 43.49
N LEU A 525 18.57 -17.51 44.61
CA LEU A 525 19.95 -18.03 44.70
C LEU A 525 20.12 -19.37 43.98
N GLU A 526 19.12 -20.24 44.01
CA GLU A 526 19.12 -21.52 43.30
C GLU A 526 18.94 -21.36 41.77
N ALA A 527 18.38 -20.25 41.32
CA ALA A 527 18.25 -19.94 39.89
C ALA A 527 19.55 -19.40 39.24
N MET A 528 20.57 -19.04 40.01
CA MET A 528 21.83 -18.50 39.47
C MET A 528 22.49 -19.37 38.40
N PRO A 529 22.54 -20.73 38.51
CA PRO A 529 23.12 -21.56 37.44
C PRO A 529 22.41 -21.38 36.08
N SER A 530 21.07 -21.35 36.09
CA SER A 530 20.27 -21.13 34.87
C SER A 530 20.48 -19.73 34.30
N GLN A 531 20.62 -18.72 35.17
CA GLN A 531 20.92 -17.35 34.71
C GLN A 531 22.34 -17.23 34.14
N LEU A 532 23.30 -17.99 34.65
CA LEU A 532 24.65 -18.09 34.12
C LEU A 532 24.64 -18.72 32.72
N GLU A 533 23.93 -19.84 32.55
CA GLU A 533 23.77 -20.48 31.23
C GLU A 533 23.11 -19.54 30.23
N GLU A 534 22.08 -18.83 30.64
CA GLU A 534 21.41 -17.85 29.80
C GLU A 534 22.35 -16.71 29.37
N ALA A 535 23.16 -16.21 30.30
CA ALA A 535 24.16 -15.17 30.02
C ALA A 535 25.24 -15.67 29.05
N GLN A 536 25.70 -16.92 29.20
CA GLN A 536 26.67 -17.56 28.30
C GLN A 536 26.08 -17.76 26.89
N MET A 537 24.83 -18.19 26.79
CA MET A 537 24.12 -18.35 25.52
C MET A 537 23.97 -17.00 24.82
N LYS A 538 23.56 -15.96 25.54
CA LYS A 538 23.45 -14.58 25.01
C LYS A 538 24.80 -14.07 24.53
N LEU A 539 25.87 -14.29 25.27
CA LEU A 539 27.23 -13.94 24.85
C LEU A 539 27.63 -14.64 23.56
N SER A 540 27.35 -15.93 23.44
CA SER A 540 27.59 -16.72 22.22
C SER A 540 26.82 -16.16 21.03
N ASN A 541 25.54 -15.85 21.22
CA ASN A 541 24.68 -15.28 20.17
C ASN A 541 25.18 -13.91 19.71
N VAL A 542 25.55 -13.02 20.63
CA VAL A 542 26.11 -11.69 20.29
C VAL A 542 27.43 -11.81 19.53
N LYS A 543 28.29 -12.74 19.92
CA LYS A 543 29.53 -13.01 19.17
C LYS A 543 29.24 -13.51 17.76
N HIS A 544 28.27 -14.43 17.60
CA HIS A 544 27.86 -14.92 16.29
C HIS A 544 27.27 -13.77 15.42
N GLN A 545 26.44 -12.92 16.01
CA GLN A 545 25.91 -11.73 15.33
C GLN A 545 27.01 -10.78 14.88
N LEU A 546 28.04 -10.56 15.71
CA LEU A 546 29.20 -9.75 15.36
C LEU A 546 29.95 -10.33 14.17
N GLU A 547 30.22 -11.65 14.15
CA GLU A 547 30.91 -12.30 13.02
C GLU A 547 30.06 -12.26 11.75
N THR A 548 28.75 -12.46 11.86
CA THR A 548 27.83 -12.35 10.72
C THR A 548 27.81 -10.91 10.19
N ALA A 549 27.74 -9.91 11.08
CA ALA A 549 27.75 -8.49 10.70
C ALA A 549 29.06 -8.12 9.99
N LYS A 550 30.21 -8.60 10.45
CA LYS A 550 31.51 -8.40 9.78
C LYS A 550 31.54 -9.00 8.39
N ALA A 551 30.96 -10.19 8.20
CA ALA A 551 30.90 -10.83 6.88
C ALA A 551 29.91 -10.11 5.92
N GLU A 552 28.92 -9.44 6.46
CA GLU A 552 27.88 -8.73 5.68
C GLU A 552 28.34 -7.31 5.27
N VAL A 553 29.10 -6.62 6.11
CA VAL A 553 29.52 -5.21 5.90
C VAL A 553 30.40 -5.02 4.68
N ASP A 554 31.17 -6.06 4.29
CA ASP A 554 32.08 -6.01 3.14
C ASP A 554 31.41 -6.38 1.81
N LYS A 555 30.13 -6.78 1.82
CA LYS A 555 29.43 -7.14 0.59
C LYS A 555 29.16 -5.90 -0.27
N PRO A 556 29.48 -5.95 -1.56
CA PRO A 556 29.18 -4.86 -2.48
C PRO A 556 27.66 -4.78 -2.71
N PHE A 557 27.21 -3.63 -3.19
CA PHE A 557 25.82 -3.44 -3.58
C PHE A 557 25.42 -4.43 -4.69
N PRO A 558 24.41 -5.29 -4.50
CA PRO A 558 24.11 -6.40 -5.42
C PRO A 558 23.72 -5.97 -6.83
N GLN A 559 23.13 -4.77 -6.97
CA GLN A 559 22.69 -4.23 -8.26
C GLN A 559 23.63 -3.17 -8.84
N GLU A 560 24.91 -3.15 -8.46
CA GLU A 560 25.88 -2.17 -8.97
C GLU A 560 26.06 -2.29 -10.49
N ALA A 561 26.13 -3.52 -11.01
CA ALA A 561 26.26 -3.77 -12.44
C ALA A 561 25.00 -3.34 -13.23
N GLU A 562 23.80 -3.63 -12.69
CA GLU A 562 22.53 -3.20 -13.28
C GLU A 562 22.41 -1.66 -13.30
N LEU A 563 22.83 -0.99 -12.23
CA LEU A 563 22.84 0.47 -12.18
C LEU A 563 23.79 1.06 -13.23
N ALA A 564 24.97 0.48 -13.42
CA ALA A 564 25.94 0.92 -14.41
C ALA A 564 25.40 0.76 -15.85
N GLU A 565 24.83 -0.41 -16.19
CA GLU A 565 24.23 -0.70 -17.50
C GLU A 565 23.09 0.28 -17.82
N LYS A 566 22.20 0.53 -16.87
CA LYS A 566 21.07 1.45 -17.08
C LYS A 566 21.49 2.91 -17.20
N LEU A 567 22.56 3.31 -16.50
CA LEU A 567 23.14 4.65 -16.64
C LEU A 567 23.76 4.84 -18.02
N GLU A 568 24.46 3.83 -18.55
CA GLU A 568 25.03 3.85 -19.89
C GLU A 568 23.93 3.96 -20.95
N ARG A 569 22.88 3.13 -20.83
CA ARG A 569 21.73 3.18 -21.76
C ARG A 569 20.98 4.51 -21.70
N LEU A 570 20.84 5.09 -20.51
CA LEU A 570 20.25 6.42 -20.32
C LEU A 570 21.07 7.52 -21.00
N ALA A 571 22.41 7.43 -20.93
CA ALA A 571 23.31 8.35 -21.62
C ALA A 571 23.18 8.24 -23.15
N GLU A 572 23.07 7.02 -23.69
CA GLU A 572 22.81 6.78 -25.11
C GLU A 572 21.49 7.40 -25.58
N LEU A 573 20.39 7.16 -24.83
CA LEU A 573 19.07 7.72 -25.15
C LEU A 573 19.05 9.24 -25.08
N ASN A 574 19.75 9.83 -24.11
CA ASN A 574 19.91 11.29 -24.04
C ASN A 574 20.64 11.85 -25.26
N SER A 575 21.65 11.13 -25.75
CA SER A 575 22.37 11.53 -26.96
C SER A 575 21.48 11.43 -28.20
N LEU A 576 20.69 10.35 -28.36
CA LEU A 576 19.77 10.14 -29.47
C LEU A 576 18.67 11.20 -29.49
N LEU A 577 18.04 11.48 -28.33
CA LEU A 577 16.98 12.47 -28.23
C LEU A 577 17.47 13.91 -28.42
N ASN A 578 18.69 14.23 -28.00
CA ASN A 578 19.28 15.55 -28.27
C ASN A 578 19.70 15.73 -29.71
N MET A 579 19.94 14.66 -30.47
CA MET A 579 20.17 14.72 -31.92
C MET A 579 18.88 14.98 -32.69
N ASP A 580 17.74 14.42 -32.24
CA ASP A 580 16.42 14.63 -32.86
C ASP A 580 15.91 16.06 -32.58
N GLU A 581 16.15 16.64 -31.40
CA GLU A 581 15.81 18.03 -31.07
C GLU A 581 16.63 19.06 -31.85
N LYS A 582 17.85 18.73 -32.28
CA LYS A 582 18.68 19.61 -33.11
C LYS A 582 18.31 19.60 -34.60
N GLY A 583 17.39 18.74 -35.00
CA GLY A 583 16.87 18.68 -36.38
C GLY A 583 15.80 19.73 -36.69
N ASP A 584 15.11 20.26 -35.70
CA ASP A 584 13.94 21.15 -35.87
C ASP A 584 14.17 22.61 -35.42
N ASP A 585 15.27 22.91 -34.71
CA ASP A 585 15.59 24.29 -34.22
C ASP A 585 16.95 24.79 -34.77
N ALA A 586 17.08 24.88 -36.08
CA ALA A 586 18.16 25.63 -36.70
C ALA A 586 17.73 27.06 -37.04
N ILE A 587 17.35 27.86 -36.09
CA ILE A 587 17.34 29.34 -36.16
C ILE A 587 17.71 29.93 -34.81
N GLY A 588 18.95 30.35 -34.72
CA GLY A 588 19.46 31.51 -33.99
C GLY A 588 19.33 31.56 -32.46
N MET A 589 20.45 31.45 -31.77
CA MET A 589 21.07 32.57 -31.06
C MET A 589 22.39 32.13 -30.41
N ASP A 590 23.45 32.90 -30.71
CA ASP A 590 24.72 32.91 -29.98
C ASP A 590 24.48 33.17 -28.50
N ASP A 591 25.18 32.40 -27.64
CA ASP A 591 25.76 32.97 -26.44
C ASP A 591 26.84 32.07 -25.81
N GLU A 592 27.95 32.71 -25.58
CA GLU A 592 29.15 32.52 -24.79
C GLU A 592 29.29 31.27 -23.91
N ALA A 593 30.38 30.62 -24.18
CA ALA A 593 31.03 29.58 -23.37
C ALA A 593 31.49 30.09 -21.99
N ALA A 594 31.07 29.39 -20.94
CA ALA A 594 31.79 29.41 -19.68
C ALA A 594 32.42 28.04 -19.44
N GLU A 595 33.75 28.04 -19.38
CA GLU A 595 34.61 26.89 -19.07
C GLU A 595 34.37 26.39 -17.63
N PRO A 596 34.49 25.09 -17.35
CA PRO A 596 34.44 24.57 -15.98
C PRO A 596 35.80 24.65 -15.31
N GLU A 597 35.90 25.35 -14.17
CA GLU A 597 37.06 25.39 -13.29
C GLU A 597 37.32 24.00 -12.66
N LYS A 598 38.59 23.60 -12.71
CA LYS A 598 39.14 22.42 -12.02
C LYS A 598 39.31 22.70 -10.53
N PRO A 599 39.10 21.70 -9.66
CA PRO A 599 39.41 21.86 -8.23
C PRO A 599 40.95 21.80 -8.00
N GLN A 600 41.50 22.85 -7.39
CA GLN A 600 42.84 22.84 -6.84
C GLN A 600 42.86 22.24 -5.44
N GLU A 601 43.69 21.22 -5.27
CA GLU A 601 44.18 20.75 -3.98
C GLU A 601 44.99 21.87 -3.28
N THR A 602 44.63 22.15 -2.03
CA THR A 602 45.61 22.76 -1.09
C THR A 602 45.49 22.09 0.27
N VAL A 603 46.50 21.29 0.52
CA VAL A 603 46.94 20.82 1.84
C VAL A 603 47.47 22.02 2.60
N LYS A 604 46.99 22.29 3.83
CA LYS A 604 47.77 22.92 4.90
C LYS A 604 47.33 22.43 6.28
N THR A 605 48.28 21.82 6.90
CA THR A 605 48.45 21.42 8.28
C THR A 605 48.56 22.61 9.25
N VAL A 606 48.22 22.28 10.54
CA VAL A 606 48.77 22.87 11.81
C VAL A 606 48.03 24.14 12.27
N ASP A 607 47.61 24.32 13.50
CA ASP A 607 48.04 23.98 14.85
C ASP A 607 46.97 24.38 15.89
N ASN A 608 47.04 23.73 17.02
CA ASN A 608 46.37 24.02 18.28
C ASN A 608 46.59 25.44 18.77
N LYS A 609 45.54 26.09 19.31
CA LYS A 609 45.62 26.77 20.62
C LYS A 609 44.23 27.07 21.19
N ARG A 610 44.09 26.72 22.46
CA ARG A 610 43.08 27.16 23.41
C ARG A 610 43.12 28.68 23.58
N ASP A 611 41.97 29.30 23.84
CA ASP A 611 41.59 29.96 25.08
C ASP A 611 40.35 30.86 24.95
N GLU A 612 39.50 30.71 25.95
CA GLU A 612 38.68 31.68 26.73
C GLU A 612 37.61 32.58 26.10
N VAL A 613 36.39 32.28 26.54
CA VAL A 613 35.38 33.10 27.26
C VAL A 613 35.31 34.60 26.93
N ALA A 614 34.13 35.05 26.48
CA ALA A 614 33.36 36.15 27.06
C ALA A 614 32.13 36.57 26.22
N ASP A 615 30.99 36.38 26.81
CA ASP A 615 29.94 37.38 27.13
C ASP A 615 29.27 38.24 26.04
N MET A 616 27.95 38.25 26.14
CA MET A 616 26.89 39.03 25.49
C MET A 616 27.11 40.58 25.56
N PRO A 617 26.42 41.46 24.82
CA PRO A 617 24.94 41.59 24.95
C PRO A 617 24.15 42.08 23.69
N ALA A 618 22.85 42.04 23.86
CA ALA A 618 21.78 42.54 23.03
C ALA A 618 21.83 44.03 22.69
N LYS A 619 21.26 44.42 21.53
CA LYS A 619 20.56 45.74 21.38
C LYS A 619 19.48 45.73 20.29
N GLN A 620 18.35 46.26 20.71
CA GLN A 620 17.15 46.68 19.96
C GLN A 620 17.43 47.92 19.08
N SER A 621 16.57 48.07 18.05
CA SER A 621 15.83 49.33 17.71
C SER A 621 15.16 49.13 16.35
N ASN A 622 13.88 49.19 16.21
CA ASN A 622 12.87 50.26 16.25
C ASN A 622 12.74 51.08 14.95
N LEU A 623 11.51 51.14 14.55
CA LEU A 623 10.69 52.18 13.90
C LEU A 623 10.43 52.16 12.41
N GLY A 624 9.12 52.22 12.14
CA GLY A 624 8.56 52.94 11.01
C GLY A 624 7.11 52.57 10.69
N LYS A 625 6.18 53.27 11.29
CA LYS A 625 4.71 53.24 11.13
C LYS A 625 4.26 53.68 9.74
N THR A 626 3.15 53.13 9.22
CA THR A 626 1.93 54.00 8.96
C THR A 626 0.68 53.11 8.81
N ALA A 627 -0.40 53.61 9.38
CA ALA A 627 -1.69 53.00 9.58
C ALA A 627 -2.71 53.38 8.47
N VAL A 628 -3.76 52.54 8.30
CA VAL A 628 -5.20 52.87 8.15
C VAL A 628 -5.88 51.49 8.09
N GLY A 629 -6.74 50.99 8.90
CA GLY A 629 -7.94 51.50 9.50
C GLY A 629 -9.09 50.54 9.09
N GLY A 630 -9.61 49.69 9.98
CA GLY A 630 -10.82 48.89 9.71
C GLY A 630 -11.04 47.83 10.79
N LYS A 631 -11.92 48.12 11.73
CA LYS A 631 -12.34 47.30 12.86
C LYS A 631 -13.09 46.02 12.40
N LEU A 632 -12.81 44.85 12.97
CA LEU A 632 -13.81 43.94 13.56
C LEU A 632 -13.14 42.93 14.52
N SER A 633 -13.63 42.99 15.71
CA SER A 633 -13.58 42.13 16.90
C SER A 633 -12.73 40.86 16.91
N ASP A 634 -11.73 40.89 17.80
CA ASP A 634 -10.97 39.79 18.35
C ASP A 634 -11.78 38.99 19.39
N ARG A 635 -11.76 37.67 19.27
CA ARG A 635 -11.75 36.74 20.42
C ARG A 635 -10.69 35.69 20.16
N PRO A 636 -9.74 35.47 21.07
CA PRO A 636 -8.71 34.43 20.91
C PRO A 636 -9.32 33.07 21.21
N ALA A 637 -9.10 32.09 20.29
CA ALA A 637 -9.40 30.70 20.50
C ALA A 637 -8.30 30.07 21.38
N GLU A 638 -8.62 29.77 22.63
CA GLU A 638 -7.81 28.95 23.53
C GLU A 638 -7.58 27.54 22.93
N ARG A 639 -6.30 27.19 22.80
CA ARG A 639 -5.91 25.83 22.41
C ARG A 639 -6.09 24.91 23.63
N THR A 640 -7.22 24.21 23.71
CA THR A 640 -7.45 23.15 24.68
C THR A 640 -6.46 21.96 24.47
N SER A 641 -5.85 21.52 25.55
CA SER A 641 -4.87 20.43 25.55
C SER A 641 -5.52 19.10 25.15
N LEU A 642 -4.71 18.18 24.63
CA LEU A 642 -5.16 16.83 24.22
C LEU A 642 -5.79 16.04 25.41
N GLN A 643 -5.36 16.34 26.63
CA GLN A 643 -5.88 15.72 27.87
C GLN A 643 -7.30 16.19 28.18
N GLU A 644 -7.64 17.44 27.92
CA GLU A 644 -9.00 17.96 28.12
C GLU A 644 -9.99 17.41 27.09
N LYS A 645 -9.54 17.17 25.84
CA LYS A 645 -10.35 16.49 24.81
C LYS A 645 -10.63 15.03 25.15
N LEU A 646 -9.66 14.34 25.75
CA LEU A 646 -9.83 12.95 26.20
C LEU A 646 -10.75 12.85 27.43
N ALA A 647 -10.69 13.81 28.35
CA ALA A 647 -11.58 13.89 29.49
C ALA A 647 -13.03 14.18 29.07
N ALA A 648 -13.24 15.06 28.11
CA ALA A 648 -14.55 15.34 27.53
C ALA A 648 -15.16 14.15 26.78
N MET A 649 -14.35 13.34 26.10
CA MET A 649 -14.80 12.09 25.47
C MET A 649 -15.18 11.03 26.50
N LYS A 650 -14.43 10.86 27.59
CA LYS A 650 -14.76 9.92 28.68
C LYS A 650 -16.05 10.30 29.41
N ALA A 651 -16.30 11.59 29.61
CA ALA A 651 -17.55 12.07 30.23
C ALA A 651 -18.79 11.87 29.34
N ARG A 652 -18.65 11.82 28.02
CA ARG A 652 -19.72 11.50 27.08
C ARG A 652 -20.11 10.02 27.02
N VAL A 653 -19.21 9.12 27.38
CA VAL A 653 -19.43 7.66 27.35
C VAL A 653 -20.06 7.16 28.68
N SER A 654 -19.96 7.92 29.78
CA SER A 654 -20.46 7.53 31.10
C SER A 654 -21.81 8.13 31.51
N GLY A 655 -22.50 8.84 30.61
CA GLY A 655 -23.77 9.50 30.88
C GLY A 655 -24.94 8.93 30.13
N THR A 656 -25.52 7.82 30.61
CA THR A 656 -26.88 7.41 30.22
C THR A 656 -27.79 7.62 31.44
N PRO A 657 -28.83 8.45 31.38
CA PRO A 657 -29.91 8.37 32.36
C PRO A 657 -31.06 7.55 31.82
N ALA A 658 -31.53 6.64 32.65
CA ALA A 658 -32.77 5.91 32.53
C ALA A 658 -34.00 6.80 32.73
N GLY A 659 -35.05 6.51 32.00
CA GLY A 659 -36.44 6.64 32.44
C GLY A 659 -37.22 7.85 32.00
N ARG A 660 -38.23 7.62 31.14
CA ARG A 660 -39.65 7.83 31.40
C ARG A 660 -40.52 7.75 30.17
N ASP A 661 -41.45 6.82 30.24
CA ASP A 661 -42.90 6.82 29.98
C ASP A 661 -43.42 6.95 28.52
N ALA A 662 -43.88 5.82 28.07
CA ALA A 662 -45.24 5.40 27.71
C ALA A 662 -46.16 6.43 27.01
N ALA A 663 -46.56 6.14 25.79
CA ALA A 663 -47.95 6.07 25.34
C ALA A 663 -48.05 5.70 23.85
N ASP A 664 -48.53 4.52 23.62
CA ASP A 664 -49.68 4.17 22.80
C ASP A 664 -49.70 4.57 21.30
N LYS A 665 -49.52 3.57 20.43
CA LYS A 665 -50.50 3.19 19.40
C LYS A 665 -50.14 1.88 18.72
N THR A 666 -50.84 0.86 19.19
CA THR A 666 -51.17 -0.37 18.50
C THR A 666 -51.87 -0.16 17.16
N LYS A 667 -51.53 -1.02 16.20
CA LYS A 667 -52.39 -1.75 15.20
C LYS A 667 -51.66 -1.78 13.86
N LYS A 668 -51.43 -2.89 13.31
CA LYS A 668 -52.01 -4.08 12.73
C LYS A 668 -50.84 -4.81 12.06
N LYS A 669 -50.55 -6.03 12.43
CA LYS A 669 -51.07 -7.33 12.05
C LYS A 669 -51.00 -7.62 10.56
N GLU A 670 -50.19 -8.63 10.35
CA GLU A 670 -50.53 -9.93 9.74
C GLU A 670 -50.48 -9.99 8.24
N GLU A 671 -49.74 -10.92 7.91
CA GLU A 671 -49.84 -12.14 7.04
C GLU A 671 -49.19 -11.92 5.69
N ILE A 672 -48.34 -12.79 5.17
CA ILE A 672 -48.44 -14.20 4.82
C ILE A 672 -47.10 -14.64 4.22
N LEU A 673 -46.61 -15.79 4.67
CA LEU A 673 -45.77 -16.79 4.00
C LEU A 673 -44.43 -16.40 3.37
#